data_b5f3974cf1a45a34abf8289bc4502c4c
#
_entry.id   b5f3974cf1a45a34abf8289bc4502c4c
#
_cell.length_a   1.000
_cell.length_b   1.000
_cell.length_c   1.000
_cell.angle_alpha   90.00
_cell.angle_beta   90.00
_cell.angle_gamma   90.00
#
_symmetry.space_group_name_H-M   'P 1'
#
loop_
_entity.id
_entity.type
_entity.pdbx_description
1 polymer ?
#
loop_
_entity_poly.entity_id
_entity_poly.type
_entity_poly.pdbx_seq_one_letter_code
_entity_poly.pdbx_strand_id
1 'polypeptide(L)'
;MKLRLLVLAAALAASGAQHAQAAPRGFTVEDLVKMERVGSPLLSPDASKVVYTVRTTNMDKNRGNTQLWMLDLRAAKPAPVRLTQADASSTDPEWSPAGDAVYFLSARSGSNQVWRLPLSGGEAARVTDLPVDVENFRLSPQGDRLAMSLAVFRDCADLACSKARVEAQAKDKATGKVYDRLFVRHWDTWKDGRNNVLYSAPIDAAGKVSAAPVSLSGTIDGDVPSKPFGDHEEYQFSPDGKTVVFSARVAGKTEAWSTNFDLYSVPATGGAPRNLTAENPAWDTKAQFSPDGKTLAYTAMQRPTFEADRFHLVLMDVATGKKRALTGAWDRSVSDYRWAPDGKSLLATADDVGQHRLFSIDAASGKASAVSGLGYVSAFSVARDTVVMAQASLAAGAQLYKFKLGAPSKADKLTNVNEAALADVRFGEYEQFSFKGANGDTVYGHVMKPWNAQPGQKYPIAFLVHGGPQGSFGNSWSYRWNPQVYAGAGYATVFIDFHGSTGYGQAFTDSISGDWGGKPLEDLKKGMEAAAAKFPWLDRERSCALGASYGGYMMNWIEGNWSDGFKCIVNHDGVFDIRGMAYSTEEIWFTEWEYGGPYYKAVESHEKFNPVHHVAKWKTPMLVIQGDLDFRIPTAQALGTFTALQRQGVDSKLLVFPDENHWVLKPANSVQWHHTVLDWLNTYTRK
;
A
#
# COMPACT_ATOMS: atom_id res chain seq x y z
N MET A 1 84.64 -37.47 -15.47
CA MET A 1 84.01 -36.23 -14.96
C MET A 1 82.82 -35.90 -15.86
N LYS A 2 81.63 -36.28 -15.49
CA LYS A 2 80.37 -35.94 -16.22
C LYS A 2 79.38 -35.46 -15.20
N LEU A 3 79.08 -34.14 -15.27
CA LEU A 3 78.08 -33.41 -14.43
C LEU A 3 76.67 -33.74 -14.94
N ARG A 4 75.80 -34.28 -14.08
CA ARG A 4 74.38 -34.48 -14.40
C ARG A 4 73.61 -33.36 -13.76
N LEU A 5 72.95 -32.54 -14.59
CA LEU A 5 71.90 -31.55 -14.18
C LEU A 5 70.65 -32.35 -13.84
N LEU A 6 70.10 -32.12 -12.63
CA LEU A 6 68.77 -32.53 -12.27
C LEU A 6 67.85 -31.29 -12.52
N VAL A 7 66.88 -31.49 -13.40
CA VAL A 7 65.77 -30.50 -13.61
C VAL A 7 64.62 -30.89 -12.69
N LEU A 8 64.35 -30.06 -11.67
CA LEU A 8 63.13 -30.18 -10.85
C LEU A 8 61.97 -29.52 -11.59
N ALA A 9 60.98 -30.29 -12.01
CA ALA A 9 59.70 -29.78 -12.50
C ALA A 9 58.80 -29.53 -11.31
N ALA A 10 58.55 -28.27 -10.99
CA ALA A 10 57.52 -27.84 -10.02
C ALA A 10 56.15 -27.85 -10.71
N ALA A 11 55.32 -28.85 -10.39
CA ALA A 11 53.91 -28.86 -10.78
C ALA A 11 53.14 -27.87 -9.91
N LEU A 12 52.74 -26.73 -10.46
CA LEU A 12 51.76 -25.81 -9.85
C LEU A 12 50.39 -26.51 -9.91
N ALA A 13 49.94 -27.04 -8.77
CA ALA A 13 48.55 -27.41 -8.58
C ALA A 13 47.74 -26.13 -8.41
N ALA A 14 47.10 -25.68 -9.50
CA ALA A 14 46.04 -24.65 -9.42
C ALA A 14 44.84 -25.31 -8.73
N SER A 15 44.72 -25.16 -7.42
CA SER A 15 43.50 -25.46 -6.69
C SER A 15 42.47 -24.39 -7.04
N GLY A 16 41.67 -24.66 -8.07
CA GLY A 16 40.45 -23.92 -8.33
C GLY A 16 39.52 -24.05 -7.12
N ALA A 17 39.37 -23.02 -6.34
CA ALA A 17 38.32 -22.91 -5.34
C ALA A 17 36.99 -22.97 -6.09
N GLN A 18 36.42 -24.18 -6.28
CA GLN A 18 35.03 -24.32 -6.63
C GLN A 18 34.24 -23.69 -5.46
N HIS A 19 33.67 -22.53 -5.68
CA HIS A 19 32.66 -22.01 -4.78
C HIS A 19 31.53 -23.05 -4.78
N ALA A 20 31.44 -23.81 -3.72
CA ALA A 20 30.33 -24.72 -3.52
C ALA A 20 29.07 -23.90 -3.52
N GLN A 21 28.29 -23.99 -4.60
CA GLN A 21 27.01 -23.35 -4.68
C GLN A 21 26.14 -23.93 -3.55
N ALA A 22 25.61 -23.05 -2.67
CA ALA A 22 24.76 -23.50 -1.59
C ALA A 22 23.61 -24.35 -2.14
N ALA A 23 23.22 -25.40 -1.41
CA ALA A 23 22.11 -26.25 -1.83
C ALA A 23 20.82 -25.39 -1.95
N PRO A 24 20.00 -25.62 -2.98
CA PRO A 24 18.75 -24.90 -3.14
C PRO A 24 17.85 -25.04 -1.90
N ARG A 25 17.22 -23.95 -1.49
CA ARG A 25 16.31 -23.89 -0.35
C ARG A 25 15.04 -23.09 -0.67
N GLY A 26 14.02 -23.27 0.14
CA GLY A 26 12.80 -22.47 0.08
C GLY A 26 13.02 -21.04 0.61
N PHE A 27 12.12 -20.15 0.23
CA PHE A 27 12.07 -18.76 0.71
C PHE A 27 11.56 -18.73 2.15
N THR A 28 12.20 -17.95 3.02
CA THR A 28 11.86 -17.86 4.44
C THR A 28 11.39 -16.45 4.83
N VAL A 29 10.85 -16.31 6.05
CA VAL A 29 10.51 -15.00 6.58
C VAL A 29 11.76 -14.13 6.82
N GLU A 30 12.90 -14.73 7.18
CA GLU A 30 14.17 -14.02 7.35
C GLU A 30 14.64 -13.43 6.02
N ASP A 31 14.44 -14.13 4.91
CA ASP A 31 14.67 -13.59 3.57
C ASP A 31 13.72 -12.43 3.30
N LEU A 32 12.42 -12.61 3.55
CA LEU A 32 11.38 -11.60 3.31
C LEU A 32 11.67 -10.28 4.05
N VAL A 33 12.03 -10.34 5.33
CA VAL A 33 12.30 -9.13 6.12
C VAL A 33 13.62 -8.46 5.76
N LYS A 34 14.60 -9.23 5.28
CA LYS A 34 15.91 -8.72 4.84
C LYS A 34 15.91 -8.17 3.42
N MET A 35 14.92 -8.53 2.60
CA MET A 35 14.81 -8.03 1.22
C MET A 35 14.84 -6.49 1.19
N GLU A 36 15.64 -5.97 0.28
CA GLU A 36 15.59 -4.57 -0.11
C GLU A 36 14.33 -4.31 -0.94
N ARG A 37 13.68 -3.17 -0.69
CA ARG A 37 12.41 -2.79 -1.32
C ARG A 37 12.61 -1.59 -2.21
N VAL A 38 12.49 -1.81 -3.51
CA VAL A 38 12.56 -0.76 -4.54
C VAL A 38 11.21 -0.07 -4.66
N GLY A 39 11.22 1.28 -4.72
CA GLY A 39 10.00 2.07 -4.87
C GLY A 39 10.23 3.46 -5.44
N SER A 40 9.15 4.19 -5.64
CA SER A 40 9.09 5.62 -5.98
C SER A 40 10.07 6.06 -7.09
N PRO A 41 10.03 5.43 -8.30
CA PRO A 41 10.87 5.88 -9.39
C PRO A 41 10.41 7.27 -9.88
N LEU A 42 11.35 8.20 -10.04
CA LEU A 42 11.08 9.54 -10.52
C LEU A 42 12.09 9.94 -11.59
N LEU A 43 11.63 10.12 -12.83
CA LEU A 43 12.45 10.55 -13.96
C LEU A 43 12.86 12.01 -13.82
N SER A 44 14.10 12.33 -14.19
CA SER A 44 14.54 13.71 -14.37
C SER A 44 13.73 14.40 -15.50
N PRO A 45 13.60 15.73 -15.48
CA PRO A 45 12.83 16.47 -16.49
C PRO A 45 13.27 16.19 -17.95
N ASP A 46 14.56 15.90 -18.15
CA ASP A 46 15.12 15.52 -19.45
C ASP A 46 15.04 14.01 -19.77
N ALA A 47 14.48 13.21 -18.86
CA ALA A 47 14.38 11.75 -18.92
C ALA A 47 15.74 11.02 -19.02
N SER A 48 16.84 11.68 -18.70
CA SER A 48 18.18 11.07 -18.75
C SER A 48 18.55 10.27 -17.51
N LYS A 49 17.89 10.52 -16.39
CA LYS A 49 18.12 9.87 -15.09
C LYS A 49 16.82 9.45 -14.45
N VAL A 50 16.90 8.46 -13.58
CA VAL A 50 15.83 8.12 -12.65
C VAL A 50 16.37 8.06 -11.23
N VAL A 51 15.75 8.80 -10.31
CA VAL A 51 15.94 8.66 -8.87
C VAL A 51 14.86 7.71 -8.36
N TYR A 52 15.21 6.85 -7.41
CA TYR A 52 14.30 5.90 -6.80
C TYR A 52 14.69 5.62 -5.36
N THR A 53 13.77 5.06 -4.60
CA THR A 53 14.02 4.68 -3.21
C THR A 53 14.40 3.21 -3.10
N VAL A 54 15.30 2.90 -2.18
CA VAL A 54 15.56 1.55 -1.70
C VAL A 54 15.44 1.55 -0.19
N ARG A 55 14.49 0.77 0.33
CA ARG A 55 14.32 0.55 1.77
C ARG A 55 15.01 -0.75 2.16
N THR A 56 15.96 -0.64 3.09
CA THR A 56 16.63 -1.76 3.76
C THR A 56 16.06 -1.96 5.16
N THR A 57 16.18 -3.16 5.70
CA THR A 57 15.78 -3.47 7.08
C THR A 57 16.99 -3.48 7.99
N ASN A 58 16.94 -2.70 9.07
CA ASN A 58 17.90 -2.76 10.16
C ASN A 58 17.26 -3.55 11.32
N MET A 59 17.71 -4.80 11.50
CA MET A 59 17.18 -5.70 12.53
C MET A 59 17.54 -5.24 13.95
N ASP A 60 18.73 -4.68 14.16
CA ASP A 60 19.18 -4.21 15.48
C ASP A 60 18.32 -3.02 15.96
N LYS A 61 17.97 -2.11 15.03
CA LYS A 61 17.07 -0.98 15.30
C LYS A 61 15.58 -1.34 15.14
N ASN A 62 15.29 -2.56 14.74
CA ASN A 62 13.94 -3.09 14.49
C ASN A 62 13.09 -2.18 13.58
N ARG A 63 13.68 -1.63 12.52
CA ARG A 63 13.01 -0.68 11.61
C ARG A 63 13.61 -0.69 10.20
N GLY A 64 12.85 -0.14 9.25
CA GLY A 64 13.36 0.15 7.92
C GLY A 64 14.18 1.42 7.86
N ASN A 65 15.10 1.49 6.89
CA ASN A 65 15.82 2.69 6.50
C ASN A 65 15.74 2.84 4.98
N THR A 66 15.21 3.97 4.52
CA THR A 66 15.04 4.27 3.10
C THR A 66 16.09 5.26 2.65
N GLN A 67 16.74 4.97 1.51
CA GLN A 67 17.74 5.85 0.92
C GLN A 67 17.45 6.07 -0.56
N LEU A 68 17.95 7.17 -1.10
CA LEU A 68 17.82 7.53 -2.51
C LEU A 68 18.95 6.94 -3.33
N TRP A 69 18.58 6.41 -4.50
CA TRP A 69 19.48 5.86 -5.50
C TRP A 69 19.17 6.47 -6.86
N MET A 70 20.12 6.44 -7.78
CA MET A 70 19.99 6.99 -9.13
C MET A 70 20.57 6.05 -10.17
N LEU A 71 19.95 6.02 -11.35
CA LEU A 71 20.48 5.42 -12.59
C LEU A 71 20.62 6.49 -13.65
N ASP A 72 21.74 6.51 -14.37
CA ASP A 72 21.88 7.26 -15.63
C ASP A 72 21.38 6.39 -16.79
N LEU A 73 20.26 6.77 -17.36
CA LEU A 73 19.56 6.01 -18.41
C LEU A 73 20.21 6.16 -19.81
N ARG A 74 21.20 7.05 -19.95
CA ARG A 74 22.00 7.20 -21.18
C ARG A 74 23.11 6.17 -21.27
N ALA A 75 23.53 5.60 -20.13
CA ALA A 75 24.53 4.57 -20.09
C ALA A 75 24.02 3.29 -20.77
N ALA A 76 24.86 2.62 -21.56
CA ALA A 76 24.51 1.33 -22.18
C ALA A 76 24.14 0.25 -21.16
N LYS A 77 24.76 0.30 -19.97
CA LYS A 77 24.43 -0.52 -18.80
C LYS A 77 24.34 0.41 -17.59
N PRO A 78 23.16 0.90 -17.24
CA PRO A 78 22.96 1.76 -16.08
C PRO A 78 23.42 1.05 -14.80
N ALA A 79 24.31 1.69 -14.04
CA ALA A 79 24.77 1.22 -12.75
C ALA A 79 24.12 2.06 -11.64
N PRO A 80 23.58 1.43 -10.57
CA PRO A 80 22.95 2.16 -9.49
C PRO A 80 24.00 2.94 -8.67
N VAL A 81 23.73 4.22 -8.44
CA VAL A 81 24.52 5.10 -7.59
C VAL A 81 23.68 5.49 -6.37
N ARG A 82 24.19 5.21 -5.19
CA ARG A 82 23.54 5.62 -3.95
C ARG A 82 23.76 7.13 -3.73
N LEU A 83 22.68 7.89 -3.61
CA LEU A 83 22.73 9.35 -3.45
C LEU A 83 22.77 9.78 -1.98
N THR A 84 22.09 9.05 -1.09
CA THR A 84 22.02 9.40 0.33
C THR A 84 22.52 8.27 1.20
N GLN A 85 23.18 8.62 2.30
CA GLN A 85 23.70 7.67 3.27
C GLN A 85 23.59 8.30 4.66
N ALA A 86 22.55 7.95 5.40
CA ALA A 86 22.34 8.44 6.75
C ALA A 86 21.61 7.36 7.59
N ASP A 87 21.71 7.49 8.91
CA ASP A 87 20.92 6.68 9.85
C ASP A 87 19.42 7.00 9.77
N ALA A 88 19.07 8.23 9.44
CA ALA A 88 17.72 8.65 9.13
C ALA A 88 17.37 8.35 7.67
N SER A 89 16.11 7.98 7.42
CA SER A 89 15.60 7.79 6.07
C SER A 89 15.65 9.08 5.25
N SER A 90 15.75 8.91 3.93
CA SER A 90 15.58 9.93 2.90
C SER A 90 14.43 9.46 2.00
N THR A 91 13.33 10.22 1.98
CA THR A 91 12.08 9.83 1.29
C THR A 91 11.58 10.95 0.40
N ASP A 92 10.53 10.69 -0.36
CA ASP A 92 9.81 11.67 -1.17
C ASP A 92 10.72 12.51 -2.08
N PRO A 93 11.48 11.87 -2.99
CA PRO A 93 12.38 12.60 -3.87
C PRO A 93 11.61 13.48 -4.85
N GLU A 94 12.06 14.72 -5.05
CA GLU A 94 11.61 15.60 -6.12
C GLU A 94 12.81 16.21 -6.86
N TRP A 95 12.71 16.28 -8.19
CA TRP A 95 13.74 16.93 -8.99
C TRP A 95 13.61 18.46 -8.93
N SER A 96 14.76 19.15 -8.90
CA SER A 96 14.77 20.54 -9.33
C SER A 96 14.29 20.66 -10.78
N PRO A 97 13.63 21.75 -11.17
CA PRO A 97 13.20 21.94 -12.57
C PRO A 97 14.33 21.85 -13.60
N ALA A 98 15.53 22.25 -13.20
CA ALA A 98 16.74 22.16 -14.04
C ALA A 98 17.32 20.72 -14.12
N GLY A 99 16.88 19.79 -13.26
CA GLY A 99 17.41 18.43 -13.17
C GLY A 99 18.84 18.36 -12.58
N ASP A 100 19.30 19.41 -11.92
CA ASP A 100 20.64 19.53 -11.35
C ASP A 100 20.72 19.16 -9.86
N ALA A 101 19.58 18.98 -9.19
CA ALA A 101 19.47 18.63 -7.79
C ALA A 101 18.24 17.76 -7.51
N VAL A 102 18.28 17.05 -6.38
CA VAL A 102 17.16 16.29 -5.82
C VAL A 102 16.79 16.85 -4.46
N TYR A 103 15.54 17.19 -4.26
CA TYR A 103 14.96 17.54 -2.97
C TYR A 103 14.36 16.28 -2.33
N PHE A 104 14.36 16.18 -1.01
CA PHE A 104 13.84 15.03 -0.29
C PHE A 104 13.57 15.34 1.18
N LEU A 105 12.76 14.50 1.83
CA LEU A 105 12.51 14.56 3.27
C LEU A 105 13.53 13.73 4.05
N SER A 106 13.99 14.26 5.19
CA SER A 106 14.81 13.51 6.15
C SER A 106 14.80 14.12 7.54
N ALA A 107 14.76 13.25 8.56
CA ALA A 107 14.87 13.62 9.96
C ALA A 107 16.34 13.65 10.47
N ARG A 108 17.34 13.75 9.56
CA ARG A 108 18.77 13.72 9.90
C ARG A 108 19.24 14.88 10.80
N SER A 109 18.46 15.95 10.91
CA SER A 109 18.71 17.08 11.82
C SER A 109 17.96 17.00 13.14
N GLY A 110 17.31 15.86 13.45
CA GLY A 110 16.50 15.65 14.65
C GLY A 110 15.00 15.88 14.45
N SER A 111 14.59 16.57 13.37
CA SER A 111 13.20 16.73 12.92
C SER A 111 13.13 16.52 11.42
N ASN A 112 11.93 16.14 10.92
CA ASN A 112 11.72 15.88 9.50
C ASN A 112 11.65 17.22 8.74
N GLN A 113 12.64 17.44 7.86
CA GLN A 113 12.80 18.67 7.09
C GLN A 113 13.07 18.37 5.64
N VAL A 114 12.87 19.36 4.75
CA VAL A 114 13.24 19.26 3.32
C VAL A 114 14.72 19.51 3.17
N TRP A 115 15.39 18.67 2.38
CA TRP A 115 16.81 18.74 2.05
C TRP A 115 17.00 18.81 0.54
N ARG A 116 18.09 19.41 0.08
CA ARG A 116 18.49 19.50 -1.34
C ARG A 116 19.88 18.91 -1.53
N LEU A 117 20.01 17.96 -2.46
CA LEU A 117 21.29 17.36 -2.84
C LEU A 117 21.65 17.80 -4.26
N PRO A 118 22.71 18.61 -4.46
CA PRO A 118 23.23 18.93 -5.79
C PRO A 118 23.85 17.70 -6.45
N LEU A 119 23.55 17.46 -7.72
CA LEU A 119 24.13 16.32 -8.47
C LEU A 119 25.50 16.62 -9.09
N SER A 120 25.97 17.85 -9.02
CA SER A 120 27.35 18.24 -9.34
C SER A 120 28.38 17.81 -8.30
N GLY A 121 27.91 17.29 -7.16
CA GLY A 121 28.71 16.88 -6.01
C GLY A 121 28.48 17.78 -4.79
N GLY A 122 28.99 17.34 -3.63
CA GLY A 122 28.79 17.99 -2.33
C GLY A 122 27.78 17.25 -1.47
N GLU A 123 27.52 17.80 -0.28
CA GLU A 123 26.58 17.24 0.69
C GLU A 123 25.18 17.83 0.52
N ALA A 124 24.19 17.12 1.05
CA ALA A 124 22.82 17.61 1.11
C ALA A 124 22.73 18.80 2.07
N ALA A 125 22.12 19.90 1.60
CA ALA A 125 21.87 21.10 2.38
C ALA A 125 20.42 21.16 2.85
N ARG A 126 20.18 21.61 4.09
CA ARG A 126 18.84 21.78 4.63
C ARG A 126 18.13 22.97 3.95
N VAL A 127 16.95 22.74 3.43
CA VAL A 127 16.09 23.73 2.74
C VAL A 127 15.16 24.41 3.73
N THR A 128 14.55 23.62 4.64
CA THR A 128 13.66 24.10 5.69
C THR A 128 14.29 23.95 7.07
N ASP A 129 14.01 24.90 7.94
CA ASP A 129 14.39 24.87 9.37
C ASP A 129 13.19 25.31 10.19
N LEU A 130 12.10 24.50 10.10
CA LEU A 130 10.83 24.82 10.73
C LEU A 130 10.79 24.27 12.16
N PRO A 131 10.04 24.91 13.08
CA PRO A 131 9.89 24.44 14.45
C PRO A 131 9.08 23.14 14.57
N VAL A 132 8.40 22.71 13.50
CA VAL A 132 7.60 21.48 13.40
C VAL A 132 8.09 20.63 12.23
N ASP A 133 7.74 19.34 12.25
CA ASP A 133 8.07 18.43 11.17
C ASP A 133 7.34 18.80 9.86
N VAL A 134 8.02 18.57 8.74
CA VAL A 134 7.40 18.57 7.40
C VAL A 134 6.93 17.16 7.12
N GLU A 135 5.60 16.99 6.96
CA GLU A 135 5.00 15.65 6.70
C GLU A 135 5.22 15.21 5.25
N ASN A 136 5.04 16.13 4.30
CA ASN A 136 5.30 15.95 2.87
C ASN A 136 5.44 17.32 2.19
N PHE A 137 5.94 17.33 0.94
CA PHE A 137 6.16 18.59 0.21
C PHE A 137 6.03 18.42 -1.31
N ARG A 138 5.88 19.54 -1.99
CA ARG A 138 5.98 19.71 -3.44
C ARG A 138 6.80 20.94 -3.78
N LEU A 139 7.65 20.83 -4.81
CA LEU A 139 8.36 21.95 -5.39
C LEU A 139 7.50 22.59 -6.50
N SER A 140 7.48 23.93 -6.58
CA SER A 140 6.83 24.62 -7.70
C SER A 140 7.52 24.29 -9.02
N PRO A 141 6.82 24.33 -10.17
CA PRO A 141 7.43 24.09 -11.47
C PRO A 141 8.59 25.04 -11.81
N GLN A 142 8.64 26.21 -11.20
CA GLN A 142 9.73 27.19 -11.34
C GLN A 142 10.90 26.94 -10.37
N GLY A 143 10.68 26.12 -9.34
CA GLY A 143 11.67 25.84 -8.29
C GLY A 143 11.91 26.98 -7.31
N ASP A 144 11.02 27.95 -7.28
CA ASP A 144 11.11 29.15 -6.47
C ASP A 144 10.22 29.11 -5.21
N ARG A 145 9.44 28.00 -5.03
CA ARG A 145 8.49 27.87 -3.92
C ARG A 145 8.30 26.43 -3.53
N LEU A 146 8.08 26.17 -2.23
CA LEU A 146 7.60 24.90 -1.69
C LEU A 146 6.14 25.00 -1.28
N ALA A 147 5.33 23.99 -1.56
CA ALA A 147 4.13 23.67 -0.79
C ALA A 147 4.48 22.51 0.15
N MET A 148 4.03 22.55 1.40
CA MET A 148 4.35 21.54 2.41
C MET A 148 3.22 21.38 3.43
N SER A 149 2.99 20.17 3.85
CA SER A 149 2.04 19.86 4.92
C SER A 149 2.75 19.89 6.27
N LEU A 150 2.14 20.57 7.22
CA LEU A 150 2.63 20.69 8.60
C LEU A 150 1.50 20.33 9.57
N ALA A 151 1.78 19.51 10.57
CA ALA A 151 0.83 19.16 11.63
C ALA A 151 0.81 20.25 12.70
N VAL A 152 -0.26 21.05 12.74
CA VAL A 152 -0.37 22.26 13.60
C VAL A 152 -1.72 22.36 14.30
N PHE A 153 -1.77 23.12 15.40
CA PHE A 153 -3.01 23.56 16.00
C PHE A 153 -3.52 24.80 15.23
N ARG A 154 -4.73 24.75 14.71
CA ARG A 154 -5.28 25.81 13.85
C ARG A 154 -5.51 27.14 14.54
N ASP A 155 -5.72 27.12 15.85
CA ASP A 155 -5.88 28.30 16.70
C ASP A 155 -4.55 28.94 17.13
N CYS A 156 -3.42 28.33 16.77
CA CYS A 156 -2.09 28.91 16.96
C CYS A 156 -1.79 29.95 15.89
N ALA A 157 -1.27 31.10 16.31
CA ALA A 157 -0.93 32.20 15.41
C ALA A 157 0.25 31.89 14.49
N ASP A 158 1.15 30.98 14.93
CA ASP A 158 2.36 30.60 14.20
C ASP A 158 2.81 29.16 14.54
N LEU A 159 3.85 28.70 13.86
CA LEU A 159 4.40 27.35 14.05
C LEU A 159 5.10 27.18 15.40
N ALA A 160 5.67 28.26 15.98
CA ALA A 160 6.31 28.21 17.28
C ALA A 160 5.30 27.97 18.41
N CYS A 161 4.10 28.58 18.31
CA CYS A 161 2.98 28.30 19.19
C CYS A 161 2.60 26.79 19.14
N SER A 162 2.50 26.20 17.96
CA SER A 162 2.17 24.78 17.82
C SER A 162 3.23 23.89 18.48
N LYS A 163 4.50 24.18 18.27
CA LYS A 163 5.62 23.48 18.95
C LYS A 163 5.51 23.59 20.46
N ALA A 164 5.39 24.83 20.97
CA ALA A 164 5.30 25.08 22.40
C ALA A 164 4.12 24.34 23.06
N ARG A 165 2.98 24.26 22.38
CA ARG A 165 1.80 23.52 22.87
C ARG A 165 2.06 22.01 22.91
N VAL A 166 2.69 21.40 21.90
CA VAL A 166 3.08 19.98 21.90
C VAL A 166 4.03 19.70 23.08
N GLU A 167 5.03 20.56 23.27
CA GLU A 167 5.99 20.43 24.39
C GLU A 167 5.33 20.58 25.75
N ALA A 168 4.34 21.49 25.87
CA ALA A 168 3.57 21.65 27.10
C ALA A 168 2.71 20.44 27.40
N GLN A 169 2.00 19.91 26.38
CA GLN A 169 1.20 18.69 26.53
C GLN A 169 2.06 17.49 26.94
N ALA A 170 3.26 17.34 26.40
CA ALA A 170 4.18 16.26 26.76
C ALA A 170 4.69 16.35 28.22
N LYS A 171 4.71 17.55 28.81
CA LYS A 171 5.12 17.79 30.20
C LYS A 171 3.96 17.79 31.19
N ASP A 172 2.72 17.82 30.70
CA ASP A 172 1.55 17.83 31.58
C ASP A 172 1.43 16.48 32.30
N LYS A 173 1.21 16.54 33.62
CA LYS A 173 0.97 15.35 34.45
C LYS A 173 -0.44 14.82 34.30
N ALA A 174 -1.39 15.65 33.90
CA ALA A 174 -2.76 15.26 33.59
C ALA A 174 -2.81 14.73 32.15
N THR A 175 -3.05 13.43 31.97
CA THR A 175 -3.03 12.75 30.69
C THR A 175 -4.40 12.56 30.03
N GLY A 176 -5.49 12.92 30.73
CA GLY A 176 -6.85 12.82 30.23
C GLY A 176 -7.10 13.76 29.06
N LYS A 177 -7.75 13.25 28.00
CA LYS A 177 -8.18 14.07 26.85
C LYS A 177 -9.70 14.07 26.75
N VAL A 178 -10.27 15.23 26.46
CA VAL A 178 -11.71 15.39 26.23
C VAL A 178 -11.95 15.54 24.72
N TYR A 179 -12.90 14.77 24.22
CA TYR A 179 -13.34 14.81 22.82
C TYR A 179 -14.84 15.10 22.80
N ASP A 180 -15.26 15.94 21.88
CA ASP A 180 -16.66 16.35 21.67
C ASP A 180 -17.21 15.98 20.30
N ARG A 181 -16.35 15.40 19.45
CA ARG A 181 -16.70 14.89 18.12
C ARG A 181 -15.79 13.73 17.69
N LEU A 182 -16.27 12.91 16.76
CA LEU A 182 -15.46 11.95 16.03
C LEU A 182 -14.67 12.67 14.89
N PHE A 183 -13.47 12.20 14.49
CA PHE A 183 -12.76 11.06 15.07
C PHE A 183 -12.12 11.40 16.41
N VAL A 184 -12.17 10.48 17.37
CA VAL A 184 -11.32 10.58 18.57
C VAL A 184 -9.96 9.91 18.35
N ARG A 185 -9.92 8.94 17.45
CA ARG A 185 -8.73 8.18 17.01
C ARG A 185 -8.90 7.77 15.55
N HIS A 186 -7.81 7.53 14.83
CA HIS A 186 -7.84 7.08 13.45
C HIS A 186 -6.67 6.16 13.19
N TRP A 187 -6.92 5.00 12.60
CA TRP A 187 -5.96 3.94 12.28
C TRP A 187 -5.25 3.36 13.52
N ASP A 188 -4.22 4.04 14.03
CA ASP A 188 -3.39 3.64 15.19
C ASP A 188 -3.12 4.81 16.15
N THR A 189 -3.67 5.98 15.89
CA THR A 189 -3.30 7.20 16.59
C THR A 189 -4.52 7.91 17.18
N TRP A 190 -4.45 8.29 18.45
CA TRP A 190 -5.41 9.18 19.07
C TRP A 190 -5.20 10.62 18.61
N LYS A 191 -6.29 11.32 18.28
CA LYS A 191 -6.18 12.75 17.92
C LYS A 191 -5.60 13.55 19.08
N ASP A 192 -4.62 14.40 18.78
CA ASP A 192 -3.94 15.28 19.73
C ASP A 192 -4.34 16.76 19.60
N GLY A 193 -5.26 17.04 18.69
CA GLY A 193 -5.79 18.39 18.39
C GLY A 193 -5.11 19.07 17.20
N ARG A 194 -4.02 18.48 16.65
CA ARG A 194 -3.39 19.00 15.43
C ARG A 194 -4.09 18.49 14.18
N ASN A 195 -4.07 19.33 13.15
CA ASN A 195 -4.47 18.98 11.79
C ASN A 195 -3.27 19.13 10.84
N ASN A 196 -3.28 18.36 9.74
CA ASN A 196 -2.43 18.64 8.60
C ASN A 196 -2.94 19.91 7.91
N VAL A 197 -2.10 20.93 7.84
CA VAL A 197 -2.40 22.18 7.15
C VAL A 197 -1.36 22.40 6.06
N LEU A 198 -1.81 22.72 4.87
CA LEU A 198 -0.95 23.01 3.73
C LEU A 198 -0.43 24.44 3.84
N TYR A 199 0.88 24.59 3.72
CA TYR A 199 1.61 25.86 3.73
C TYR A 199 2.40 26.02 2.43
N SER A 200 2.73 27.26 2.11
CA SER A 200 3.65 27.58 1.02
C SER A 200 4.71 28.57 1.47
N ALA A 201 5.95 28.38 1.02
CA ALA A 201 7.07 29.28 1.31
C ALA A 201 7.92 29.52 0.07
N PRO A 202 8.45 30.74 -0.16
CA PRO A 202 9.41 31.02 -1.22
C PRO A 202 10.79 30.40 -0.90
N ILE A 203 11.50 30.01 -1.95
CA ILE A 203 12.86 29.48 -1.89
C ILE A 203 13.80 30.48 -2.59
N ASP A 204 14.93 30.76 -1.99
CA ASP A 204 15.97 31.60 -2.59
C ASP A 204 16.83 30.84 -3.63
N ALA A 205 17.73 31.56 -4.28
CA ALA A 205 18.65 30.98 -5.26
C ALA A 205 19.62 29.93 -4.68
N ALA A 206 19.82 29.92 -3.34
CA ALA A 206 20.59 28.88 -2.66
C ALA A 206 19.76 27.63 -2.34
N GLY A 207 18.46 27.64 -2.64
CA GLY A 207 17.53 26.55 -2.39
C GLY A 207 17.05 26.49 -0.93
N LYS A 208 17.05 27.61 -0.19
CA LYS A 208 16.57 27.71 1.19
C LYS A 208 15.26 28.48 1.25
N VAL A 209 14.39 28.10 2.20
CA VAL A 209 13.20 28.91 2.52
C VAL A 209 13.65 30.28 2.99
N SER A 210 13.17 31.33 2.31
CA SER A 210 13.64 32.72 2.46
C SER A 210 12.66 33.61 3.23
N ALA A 211 11.43 33.14 3.50
CA ALA A 211 10.44 33.82 4.31
C ALA A 211 9.55 32.84 5.07
N ALA A 212 8.83 33.33 6.08
CA ALA A 212 7.89 32.52 6.85
C ALA A 212 6.84 31.88 5.92
N PRO A 213 6.50 30.59 6.14
CA PRO A 213 5.46 29.92 5.37
C PRO A 213 4.09 30.60 5.55
N VAL A 214 3.35 30.71 4.46
CA VAL A 214 1.96 31.20 4.48
C VAL A 214 1.01 30.02 4.41
N SER A 215 -0.05 30.05 5.22
CA SER A 215 -1.06 28.99 5.22
C SER A 215 -1.91 29.05 3.96
N LEU A 216 -2.12 27.89 3.32
CA LEU A 216 -2.99 27.72 2.15
C LEU A 216 -4.35 27.10 2.53
N SER A 217 -4.40 26.24 3.55
CA SER A 217 -5.61 25.50 3.93
C SER A 217 -6.04 25.75 5.39
N GLY A 218 -5.46 26.72 6.08
CA GLY A 218 -5.74 26.94 7.51
C GLY A 218 -7.18 27.26 7.86
N THR A 219 -7.97 27.79 6.90
CA THR A 219 -9.40 28.04 7.05
C THR A 219 -10.30 26.85 6.75
N ILE A 220 -9.73 25.74 6.26
CA ILE A 220 -10.45 24.49 5.97
C ILE A 220 -10.55 23.65 7.24
N ASP A 221 -11.76 23.25 7.65
CA ASP A 221 -11.98 22.31 8.77
C ASP A 221 -11.82 20.86 8.30
N GLY A 222 -10.59 20.46 8.00
CA GLY A 222 -10.17 19.14 7.51
C GLY A 222 -8.66 19.03 7.45
N ASP A 223 -8.11 17.85 7.30
CA ASP A 223 -6.70 17.60 7.10
C ASP A 223 -6.31 17.76 5.62
N VAL A 224 -5.17 18.41 5.33
CA VAL A 224 -4.61 18.55 3.97
C VAL A 224 -3.10 18.27 4.01
N PRO A 225 -2.63 17.16 3.44
CA PRO A 225 -3.42 16.04 2.92
C PRO A 225 -4.23 15.31 4.00
N SER A 226 -5.11 14.43 3.53
CA SER A 226 -6.02 13.65 4.39
C SER A 226 -5.27 12.72 5.33
N LYS A 227 -5.87 12.40 6.47
CA LYS A 227 -5.38 11.34 7.37
C LYS A 227 -6.20 10.07 7.19
N PRO A 228 -5.60 8.87 7.40
CA PRO A 228 -4.23 8.62 7.86
C PRO A 228 -3.20 8.49 6.74
N PHE A 229 -3.59 8.34 5.47
CA PHE A 229 -2.72 7.92 4.35
C PHE A 229 -2.53 8.96 3.25
N GLY A 230 -3.09 10.16 3.40
CA GLY A 230 -2.93 11.23 2.42
C GLY A 230 -1.47 11.72 2.33
N ASP A 231 -1.04 12.06 1.12
CA ASP A 231 0.31 12.51 0.83
C ASP A 231 0.34 13.68 -0.18
N HIS A 232 1.52 13.95 -0.71
CA HIS A 232 1.75 15.02 -1.69
C HIS A 232 0.99 14.82 -3.02
N GLU A 233 0.36 13.69 -3.29
CA GLU A 233 -0.49 13.49 -4.48
C GLU A 233 -1.84 14.19 -4.36
N GLU A 234 -2.25 14.57 -3.15
CA GLU A 234 -3.49 15.29 -2.89
C GLU A 234 -3.40 16.80 -3.14
N TYR A 235 -2.23 17.34 -3.49
CA TYR A 235 -2.08 18.75 -3.85
C TYR A 235 -1.04 18.98 -4.95
N GLN A 236 -1.23 20.03 -5.76
CA GLN A 236 -0.36 20.35 -6.88
C GLN A 236 -0.35 21.85 -7.18
N PHE A 237 0.81 22.36 -7.59
CA PHE A 237 0.92 23.67 -8.22
C PHE A 237 0.37 23.66 -9.64
N SER A 238 -0.22 24.79 -10.06
CA SER A 238 -0.44 25.07 -11.50
C SER A 238 0.88 25.18 -12.24
N PRO A 239 0.93 24.93 -13.56
CA PRO A 239 2.18 25.00 -14.34
C PRO A 239 2.89 26.36 -14.28
N ASP A 240 2.16 27.45 -14.03
CA ASP A 240 2.72 28.81 -13.82
C ASP A 240 3.14 29.09 -12.36
N GLY A 241 2.96 28.12 -11.45
CA GLY A 241 3.34 28.22 -10.03
C GLY A 241 2.48 29.15 -9.19
N LYS A 242 1.42 29.76 -9.75
CA LYS A 242 0.65 30.80 -9.06
C LYS A 242 -0.50 30.29 -8.23
N THR A 243 -1.00 29.10 -8.53
CA THR A 243 -2.14 28.47 -7.86
C THR A 243 -1.74 27.12 -7.31
N VAL A 244 -2.28 26.73 -6.15
CA VAL A 244 -2.23 25.38 -5.64
C VAL A 244 -3.65 24.82 -5.63
N VAL A 245 -3.82 23.60 -6.15
CA VAL A 245 -5.05 22.82 -6.03
C VAL A 245 -4.80 21.68 -5.03
N PHE A 246 -5.75 21.44 -4.14
CA PHE A 246 -5.66 20.36 -3.15
C PHE A 246 -7.03 19.74 -2.88
N SER A 247 -7.07 18.52 -2.35
CA SER A 247 -8.30 17.89 -1.87
C SER A 247 -8.44 18.01 -0.36
N ALA A 248 -9.67 18.15 0.13
CA ALA A 248 -9.99 18.20 1.54
C ALA A 248 -11.40 17.70 1.83
N ARG A 249 -11.57 17.00 2.96
CA ARG A 249 -12.87 16.63 3.50
C ARG A 249 -13.30 17.68 4.54
N VAL A 250 -14.39 18.38 4.25
CA VAL A 250 -14.96 19.39 5.14
C VAL A 250 -16.34 18.91 5.60
N ALA A 251 -16.35 18.09 6.64
CA ALA A 251 -17.55 17.41 7.11
C ALA A 251 -17.92 17.71 8.57
N GLY A 252 -17.13 18.53 9.29
CA GLY A 252 -17.41 18.92 10.67
C GLY A 252 -17.65 17.70 11.58
N LYS A 253 -18.83 17.65 12.22
CA LYS A 253 -19.20 16.54 13.11
C LYS A 253 -19.49 15.21 12.41
N THR A 254 -19.69 15.23 11.08
CA THR A 254 -19.97 14.03 10.28
C THR A 254 -18.71 13.40 9.66
N GLU A 255 -17.54 13.88 10.03
CA GLU A 255 -16.27 13.46 9.42
C GLU A 255 -16.08 11.93 9.41
N ALA A 256 -16.43 11.23 10.49
CA ALA A 256 -16.24 9.79 10.63
C ALA A 256 -17.21 8.94 9.79
N TRP A 257 -18.25 9.52 9.20
CA TRP A 257 -19.18 8.84 8.28
C TRP A 257 -19.41 9.61 6.98
N SER A 258 -18.41 10.40 6.57
CA SER A 258 -18.40 11.11 5.30
C SER A 258 -17.17 10.76 4.50
N THR A 259 -17.34 10.41 3.22
CA THR A 259 -16.25 10.26 2.25
C THR A 259 -16.21 11.44 1.27
N ASN A 260 -16.91 12.55 1.57
CA ASN A 260 -16.98 13.70 0.68
C ASN A 260 -15.70 14.54 0.76
N PHE A 261 -14.78 14.30 -0.17
CA PHE A 261 -13.62 15.16 -0.43
C PHE A 261 -13.89 16.03 -1.63
N ASP A 262 -13.67 17.32 -1.49
CA ASP A 262 -13.73 18.28 -2.58
C ASP A 262 -12.35 18.78 -2.98
N LEU A 263 -12.22 19.23 -4.22
CA LEU A 263 -11.04 19.95 -4.70
C LEU A 263 -11.18 21.45 -4.40
N TYR A 264 -10.12 22.03 -3.91
CA TYR A 264 -9.99 23.46 -3.62
C TYR A 264 -8.84 24.06 -4.42
N SER A 265 -8.97 25.33 -4.81
CA SER A 265 -7.89 26.12 -5.39
C SER A 265 -7.60 27.35 -4.54
N VAL A 266 -6.33 27.70 -4.41
CA VAL A 266 -5.86 28.86 -3.64
C VAL A 266 -4.63 29.48 -4.32
N PRO A 267 -4.43 30.83 -4.27
CA PRO A 267 -3.16 31.40 -4.71
C PRO A 267 -1.98 30.82 -3.92
N ALA A 268 -0.88 30.51 -4.59
CA ALA A 268 0.32 29.96 -3.94
C ALA A 268 0.93 30.91 -2.89
N THR A 269 0.54 32.18 -2.88
CA THR A 269 0.95 33.19 -1.91
C THR A 269 -0.02 33.36 -0.74
N GLY A 270 -1.03 32.48 -0.65
CA GLY A 270 -2.10 32.54 0.38
C GLY A 270 -3.35 33.24 -0.12
N GLY A 271 -4.42 33.09 0.65
CA GLY A 271 -5.75 33.63 0.34
C GLY A 271 -6.86 32.67 0.76
N ALA A 272 -8.09 32.96 0.39
CA ALA A 272 -9.23 32.10 0.67
C ALA A 272 -9.32 30.96 -0.37
N PRO A 273 -9.34 29.68 0.05
CA PRO A 273 -9.57 28.58 -0.86
C PRO A 273 -10.96 28.62 -1.50
N ARG A 274 -11.03 28.31 -2.80
CA ARG A 274 -12.27 28.19 -3.55
C ARG A 274 -12.56 26.72 -3.84
N ASN A 275 -13.74 26.23 -3.46
CA ASN A 275 -14.20 24.89 -3.79
C ASN A 275 -14.49 24.78 -5.29
N LEU A 276 -13.97 23.72 -5.94
CA LEU A 276 -14.09 23.45 -7.37
C LEU A 276 -15.10 22.35 -7.70
N THR A 277 -15.48 21.53 -6.72
CA THR A 277 -16.26 20.30 -6.96
C THR A 277 -17.43 20.12 -5.98
N ALA A 278 -17.93 21.20 -5.37
CA ALA A 278 -18.99 21.18 -4.37
C ALA A 278 -20.29 20.48 -4.80
N GLU A 279 -20.50 20.27 -6.09
CA GLU A 279 -21.67 19.56 -6.61
C GLU A 279 -21.57 18.04 -6.52
N ASN A 280 -20.37 17.46 -6.31
CA ASN A 280 -20.19 16.02 -6.13
C ASN A 280 -20.16 15.69 -4.63
N PRO A 281 -21.16 14.99 -4.06
CA PRO A 281 -21.15 14.63 -2.63
C PRO A 281 -20.26 13.40 -2.32
N ALA A 282 -19.50 12.89 -3.30
CA ALA A 282 -18.58 11.76 -3.16
C ALA A 282 -17.12 12.25 -3.17
N TRP A 283 -16.17 11.36 -3.37
CA TRP A 283 -14.75 11.63 -3.22
C TRP A 283 -14.11 12.15 -4.51
N ASP A 284 -13.60 13.39 -4.50
CA ASP A 284 -12.79 14.00 -5.56
C ASP A 284 -11.37 14.23 -5.04
N THR A 285 -10.33 13.73 -5.75
CA THR A 285 -8.95 13.84 -5.27
C THR A 285 -7.92 13.75 -6.39
N LYS A 286 -6.63 13.87 -6.03
CA LYS A 286 -5.45 13.69 -6.91
C LYS A 286 -5.50 14.57 -8.16
N ALA A 287 -5.86 15.85 -8.02
CA ALA A 287 -5.94 16.78 -9.13
C ALA A 287 -4.56 17.02 -9.79
N GLN A 288 -4.50 16.99 -11.13
CA GLN A 288 -3.29 17.24 -11.91
C GLN A 288 -3.59 18.10 -13.14
N PHE A 289 -2.85 19.19 -13.30
CA PHE A 289 -2.95 20.02 -14.50
C PHE A 289 -2.34 19.30 -15.72
N SER A 290 -2.97 19.46 -16.89
CA SER A 290 -2.37 19.12 -18.16
C SER A 290 -1.07 19.92 -18.38
N PRO A 291 -0.14 19.45 -19.24
CA PRO A 291 1.11 20.16 -19.49
C PRO A 291 0.95 21.60 -19.97
N ASP A 292 -0.15 21.91 -20.67
CA ASP A 292 -0.48 23.28 -21.14
C ASP A 292 -1.27 24.12 -20.12
N GLY A 293 -1.60 23.53 -18.96
CA GLY A 293 -2.33 24.19 -17.88
C GLY A 293 -3.81 24.46 -18.13
N LYS A 294 -4.38 24.03 -19.26
CA LYS A 294 -5.75 24.34 -19.62
C LYS A 294 -6.79 23.37 -19.08
N THR A 295 -6.37 22.16 -18.75
CA THR A 295 -7.22 21.10 -18.24
C THR A 295 -6.72 20.66 -16.86
N LEU A 296 -7.63 20.47 -15.91
CA LEU A 296 -7.38 19.82 -14.65
C LEU A 296 -7.99 18.42 -14.71
N ALA A 297 -7.16 17.37 -14.64
CA ALA A 297 -7.63 16.01 -14.45
C ALA A 297 -7.73 15.73 -12.95
N TYR A 298 -8.66 14.88 -12.54
CA TYR A 298 -8.77 14.40 -11.17
C TYR A 298 -9.50 13.06 -11.13
N THR A 299 -9.36 12.32 -10.05
CA THR A 299 -10.14 11.11 -9.80
C THR A 299 -11.39 11.44 -8.99
N ALA A 300 -12.52 10.85 -9.37
CA ALA A 300 -13.82 11.07 -8.75
C ALA A 300 -14.58 9.76 -8.54
N MET A 301 -15.20 9.62 -7.39
CA MET A 301 -16.26 8.65 -7.10
C MET A 301 -17.64 9.26 -7.40
N GLN A 302 -18.67 8.42 -7.46
CA GLN A 302 -20.04 8.85 -7.72
C GLN A 302 -20.97 8.64 -6.51
N ARG A 303 -20.65 7.68 -5.65
CA ARG A 303 -21.50 7.30 -4.51
C ARG A 303 -20.89 7.79 -3.20
N PRO A 304 -21.56 8.70 -2.49
CA PRO A 304 -21.09 9.14 -1.18
C PRO A 304 -21.11 7.99 -0.18
N THR A 305 -20.21 8.01 0.79
CA THR A 305 -20.02 7.03 1.88
C THR A 305 -19.53 5.65 1.45
N PHE A 306 -19.36 5.38 0.17
CA PHE A 306 -18.83 4.12 -0.33
C PHE A 306 -17.37 4.26 -0.76
N GLU A 307 -16.42 3.90 0.09
CA GLU A 307 -14.99 4.03 -0.20
C GLU A 307 -14.44 3.05 -1.25
N ALA A 308 -15.20 1.99 -1.58
CA ALA A 308 -14.88 1.07 -2.66
C ALA A 308 -15.61 1.40 -3.98
N ASP A 309 -16.23 2.58 -4.07
CA ASP A 309 -16.74 3.07 -5.35
C ASP A 309 -15.61 3.28 -6.34
N ARG A 310 -15.92 3.15 -7.60
CA ARG A 310 -14.93 3.26 -8.66
C ARG A 310 -14.46 4.69 -8.84
N PHE A 311 -13.15 4.91 -8.68
CA PHE A 311 -12.53 6.14 -9.14
C PHE A 311 -12.43 6.17 -10.66
N HIS A 312 -13.04 7.16 -11.27
CA HIS A 312 -12.89 7.47 -12.68
C HIS A 312 -12.21 8.82 -12.89
N LEU A 313 -11.52 8.98 -14.00
CA LEU A 313 -10.90 10.27 -14.37
C LEU A 313 -11.98 11.23 -14.86
N VAL A 314 -11.92 12.45 -14.35
CA VAL A 314 -12.69 13.60 -14.79
C VAL A 314 -11.73 14.66 -15.32
N LEU A 315 -12.06 15.28 -16.45
CA LEU A 315 -11.34 16.41 -17.01
C LEU A 315 -12.18 17.68 -16.82
N MET A 316 -11.59 18.69 -16.22
CA MET A 316 -12.20 20.02 -16.02
C MET A 316 -11.43 21.05 -16.85
N ASP A 317 -12.13 21.81 -17.69
CA ASP A 317 -11.58 23.00 -18.34
C ASP A 317 -11.33 24.08 -17.28
N VAL A 318 -10.09 24.52 -17.15
CA VAL A 318 -9.66 25.43 -16.07
C VAL A 318 -10.31 26.81 -16.19
N ALA A 319 -10.54 27.29 -17.43
CA ALA A 319 -11.09 28.62 -17.67
C ALA A 319 -12.60 28.68 -17.40
N THR A 320 -13.34 27.63 -17.78
CA THR A 320 -14.81 27.62 -17.74
C THR A 320 -15.37 26.81 -16.57
N GLY A 321 -14.57 25.92 -15.95
CA GLY A 321 -15.01 24.96 -14.94
C GLY A 321 -15.86 23.81 -15.49
N LYS A 322 -16.03 23.70 -16.82
CA LYS A 322 -16.82 22.61 -17.43
C LYS A 322 -16.12 21.27 -17.23
N LYS A 323 -16.87 20.28 -16.75
CA LYS A 323 -16.38 18.95 -16.41
C LYS A 323 -16.85 17.90 -17.39
N ARG A 324 -16.03 16.84 -17.58
CA ARG A 324 -16.33 15.68 -18.42
C ARG A 324 -15.71 14.43 -17.79
N ALA A 325 -16.53 13.42 -17.52
CA ALA A 325 -16.04 12.09 -17.15
C ALA A 325 -15.29 11.47 -18.32
N LEU A 326 -13.99 11.20 -18.15
CA LEU A 326 -13.15 10.64 -19.19
C LEU A 326 -13.28 9.12 -19.26
N THR A 327 -13.17 8.45 -18.11
CA THR A 327 -13.14 6.98 -18.02
C THR A 327 -14.46 6.39 -17.51
N GLY A 328 -15.58 7.11 -17.62
CA GLY A 328 -16.88 6.66 -17.12
C GLY A 328 -17.35 5.30 -17.68
N ALA A 329 -17.02 5.00 -18.94
CA ALA A 329 -17.32 3.73 -19.60
C ALA A 329 -16.30 2.60 -19.35
N TRP A 330 -15.13 2.91 -18.77
CA TRP A 330 -14.11 1.91 -18.47
C TRP A 330 -14.32 1.33 -17.07
N ASP A 331 -14.72 0.08 -17.01
CA ASP A 331 -15.09 -0.59 -15.75
C ASP A 331 -13.88 -1.07 -14.94
N ARG A 332 -12.98 -0.12 -14.66
CA ARG A 332 -11.83 -0.26 -13.76
C ARG A 332 -11.69 1.00 -12.92
N SER A 333 -11.29 0.85 -11.65
CA SER A 333 -10.97 1.94 -10.76
C SER A 333 -9.54 2.43 -11.00
N VAL A 334 -9.37 3.74 -11.19
CA VAL A 334 -8.05 4.37 -11.34
C VAL A 334 -7.40 4.49 -9.96
N SER A 335 -6.21 3.88 -9.78
CA SER A 335 -5.46 3.95 -8.51
C SER A 335 -4.52 5.15 -8.46
N ASP A 336 -3.70 5.32 -9.51
CA ASP A 336 -2.80 6.46 -9.70
C ASP A 336 -2.74 6.82 -11.20
N TYR A 337 -2.40 8.07 -11.51
CA TYR A 337 -2.29 8.50 -12.90
C TYR A 337 -1.33 9.68 -13.07
N ARG A 338 -0.83 9.86 -14.29
CA ARG A 338 -0.01 11.01 -14.72
C ARG A 338 -0.35 11.38 -16.16
N TRP A 339 -0.34 12.69 -16.46
CA TRP A 339 -0.39 13.15 -17.83
C TRP A 339 0.84 12.69 -18.62
N ALA A 340 0.65 12.22 -19.85
CA ALA A 340 1.74 12.14 -20.79
C ALA A 340 2.20 13.55 -21.16
N PRO A 341 3.51 13.78 -21.41
CA PRO A 341 4.03 15.12 -21.65
C PRO A 341 3.47 15.85 -22.88
N ASP A 342 2.88 15.11 -23.83
CA ASP A 342 2.22 15.68 -25.00
C ASP A 342 0.77 16.13 -24.74
N GLY A 343 0.23 15.86 -23.53
CA GLY A 343 -1.14 16.18 -23.14
C GLY A 343 -2.23 15.40 -23.87
N LYS A 344 -1.88 14.41 -24.73
CA LYS A 344 -2.84 13.64 -25.53
C LYS A 344 -3.33 12.37 -24.86
N SER A 345 -2.62 11.92 -23.83
CA SER A 345 -3.00 10.75 -23.06
C SER A 345 -2.65 10.91 -21.59
N LEU A 346 -3.26 10.06 -20.75
CA LEU A 346 -2.89 9.86 -19.36
C LEU A 346 -2.39 8.42 -19.21
N LEU A 347 -1.36 8.23 -18.41
CA LEU A 347 -0.98 6.91 -17.93
C LEU A 347 -1.66 6.68 -16.60
N ALA A 348 -2.27 5.52 -16.38
CA ALA A 348 -2.96 5.20 -15.13
C ALA A 348 -2.76 3.75 -14.73
N THR A 349 -2.68 3.48 -13.43
CA THR A 349 -2.72 2.11 -12.89
C THR A 349 -4.13 1.73 -12.47
N ALA A 350 -4.47 0.46 -12.63
CA ALA A 350 -5.73 -0.11 -12.20
C ALA A 350 -5.61 -1.63 -12.00
N ASP A 351 -6.44 -2.16 -11.08
CA ASP A 351 -6.64 -3.61 -10.95
C ASP A 351 -7.37 -4.15 -12.18
N ASP A 352 -6.87 -5.26 -12.72
CA ASP A 352 -7.39 -5.90 -13.93
C ASP A 352 -7.20 -7.42 -13.87
N VAL A 353 -8.24 -8.14 -13.47
CA VAL A 353 -8.30 -9.61 -13.41
C VAL A 353 -7.10 -10.22 -12.66
N GLY A 354 -6.94 -9.85 -11.38
CA GLY A 354 -5.87 -10.33 -10.50
C GLY A 354 -4.47 -9.78 -10.82
N GLN A 355 -4.39 -8.73 -11.64
CA GLN A 355 -3.17 -7.98 -11.93
C GLN A 355 -3.37 -6.51 -11.53
N HIS A 356 -2.28 -5.76 -11.33
CA HIS A 356 -2.33 -4.31 -11.21
C HIS A 356 -1.46 -3.72 -12.33
N ARG A 357 -2.11 -3.22 -13.38
CA ARG A 357 -1.47 -2.90 -14.66
C ARG A 357 -1.39 -1.40 -14.89
N LEU A 358 -0.42 -1.01 -15.71
CA LEU A 358 -0.32 0.34 -16.27
C LEU A 358 -1.07 0.39 -17.61
N PHE A 359 -1.92 1.41 -17.77
CA PHE A 359 -2.72 1.67 -18.94
C PHE A 359 -2.36 3.04 -19.54
N SER A 360 -2.47 3.18 -20.84
CA SER A 360 -2.53 4.47 -21.52
C SER A 360 -3.99 4.77 -21.84
N ILE A 361 -4.45 5.96 -21.46
CA ILE A 361 -5.82 6.43 -21.63
C ILE A 361 -5.80 7.64 -22.57
N ASP A 362 -6.44 7.53 -23.72
CA ASP A 362 -6.57 8.63 -24.69
C ASP A 362 -7.40 9.79 -24.09
N ALA A 363 -6.84 10.97 -24.03
CA ALA A 363 -7.46 12.11 -23.35
C ALA A 363 -8.72 12.65 -24.06
N ALA A 364 -8.91 12.36 -25.35
CA ALA A 364 -10.09 12.77 -26.11
C ALA A 364 -11.25 11.78 -25.90
N SER A 365 -10.98 10.48 -26.08
CA SER A 365 -12.01 9.42 -26.12
C SER A 365 -12.19 8.67 -24.81
N GLY A 366 -11.22 8.70 -23.89
CA GLY A 366 -11.22 7.88 -22.67
C GLY A 366 -10.88 6.39 -22.92
N LYS A 367 -10.48 6.01 -24.15
CA LYS A 367 -10.12 4.62 -24.43
C LYS A 367 -8.85 4.24 -23.68
N ALA A 368 -8.96 3.21 -22.84
CA ALA A 368 -7.84 2.63 -22.09
C ALA A 368 -7.22 1.45 -22.82
N SER A 369 -5.89 1.37 -22.82
CA SER A 369 -5.13 0.26 -23.39
C SER A 369 -3.98 -0.09 -22.46
N ALA A 370 -3.84 -1.37 -22.09
CA ALA A 370 -2.76 -1.82 -21.21
C ALA A 370 -1.39 -1.64 -21.89
N VAL A 371 -0.43 -1.07 -21.15
CA VAL A 371 0.94 -0.83 -21.61
C VAL A 371 2.00 -1.54 -20.76
N SER A 372 1.63 -2.15 -19.64
CA SER A 372 2.49 -3.08 -18.88
C SER A 372 2.13 -4.54 -19.16
N GLY A 373 3.09 -5.45 -18.87
CA GLY A 373 2.84 -6.87 -18.78
C GLY A 373 1.98 -7.26 -17.57
N LEU A 374 1.88 -8.57 -17.30
CA LEU A 374 1.25 -9.10 -16.11
C LEU A 374 2.12 -8.85 -14.86
N GLY A 375 1.49 -8.71 -13.71
CA GLY A 375 2.13 -8.42 -12.44
C GLY A 375 1.50 -7.23 -11.74
N TYR A 376 2.26 -6.58 -10.86
CA TYR A 376 1.82 -5.48 -10.03
C TYR A 376 2.71 -4.26 -10.24
N VAL A 377 2.21 -3.23 -10.91
CA VAL A 377 2.89 -1.93 -11.08
C VAL A 377 2.56 -1.07 -9.87
N SER A 378 3.49 -0.95 -8.92
CA SER A 378 3.30 -0.22 -7.67
C SER A 378 3.54 1.29 -7.77
N ALA A 379 4.32 1.73 -8.74
CA ALA A 379 4.59 3.14 -9.00
C ALA A 379 5.16 3.33 -10.42
N PHE A 380 5.02 4.51 -10.98
CA PHE A 380 5.60 4.85 -12.28
C PHE A 380 5.88 6.34 -12.40
N SER A 381 6.74 6.69 -13.33
CA SER A 381 7.05 8.07 -13.70
C SER A 381 7.16 8.20 -15.21
N VAL A 382 6.76 9.33 -15.75
CA VAL A 382 6.83 9.64 -17.17
C VAL A 382 7.48 11.01 -17.39
N ALA A 383 8.46 11.06 -18.29
CA ALA A 383 9.05 12.31 -18.76
C ALA A 383 9.43 12.17 -20.24
N ARG A 384 9.12 13.20 -21.03
CA ARG A 384 9.26 13.15 -22.48
C ARG A 384 8.55 11.93 -23.07
N ASP A 385 9.26 11.03 -23.74
CA ASP A 385 8.73 9.78 -24.31
C ASP A 385 9.07 8.54 -23.49
N THR A 386 9.63 8.71 -22.31
CA THR A 386 10.15 7.63 -21.47
C THR A 386 9.24 7.39 -20.26
N VAL A 387 8.95 6.13 -19.99
CA VAL A 387 8.27 5.66 -18.79
C VAL A 387 9.23 4.77 -18.01
N VAL A 388 9.30 4.96 -16.70
CA VAL A 388 9.92 4.02 -15.74
C VAL A 388 8.84 3.58 -14.76
N MET A 389 8.75 2.28 -14.52
CA MET A 389 7.81 1.70 -13.56
C MET A 389 8.50 0.75 -12.60
N ALA A 390 8.00 0.67 -11.37
CA ALA A 390 8.33 -0.38 -10.41
C ALA A 390 7.28 -1.48 -10.54
N GLN A 391 7.71 -2.69 -10.92
CA GLN A 391 6.81 -3.82 -11.13
C GLN A 391 7.27 -5.04 -10.34
N ALA A 392 6.33 -5.71 -9.68
CA ALA A 392 6.49 -6.95 -8.93
C ALA A 392 5.59 -8.06 -9.49
N SER A 393 5.73 -9.26 -8.95
CA SER A 393 4.82 -10.39 -9.18
C SER A 393 4.87 -11.36 -7.99
N LEU A 394 4.05 -12.39 -7.98
CA LEU A 394 4.13 -13.48 -7.00
C LEU A 394 5.49 -14.20 -6.98
N ALA A 395 6.31 -14.07 -8.05
CA ALA A 395 7.63 -14.69 -8.14
C ALA A 395 8.79 -13.76 -7.77
N ALA A 396 8.58 -12.46 -7.66
CA ALA A 396 9.67 -11.51 -7.42
C ALA A 396 9.19 -10.19 -6.81
N GLY A 397 9.98 -9.64 -5.88
CA GLY A 397 9.84 -8.27 -5.41
C GLY A 397 10.04 -7.24 -6.53
N ALA A 398 9.64 -5.99 -6.28
CA ALA A 398 9.67 -4.94 -7.29
C ALA A 398 11.06 -4.70 -7.88
N GLN A 399 11.10 -4.55 -9.20
CA GLN A 399 12.24 -4.09 -9.98
C GLN A 399 11.81 -2.90 -10.84
N LEU A 400 12.76 -2.07 -11.26
CA LEU A 400 12.50 -0.99 -12.19
C LEU A 400 12.58 -1.49 -13.63
N TYR A 401 11.63 -1.05 -14.44
CA TYR A 401 11.56 -1.30 -15.88
C TYR A 401 11.38 0.01 -16.63
N LYS A 402 11.98 0.12 -17.82
CA LYS A 402 11.90 1.30 -18.69
C LYS A 402 11.36 0.91 -20.06
N PHE A 403 10.47 1.73 -20.61
CA PHE A 403 10.02 1.62 -21.99
C PHE A 403 9.71 2.99 -22.61
N LYS A 404 9.53 3.04 -23.93
CA LYS A 404 9.10 4.24 -24.66
C LYS A 404 7.58 4.23 -24.85
N LEU A 405 6.92 5.39 -24.71
CA LEU A 405 5.46 5.54 -24.87
C LEU A 405 4.93 4.91 -26.16
N GLY A 406 5.65 5.02 -27.27
CA GLY A 406 5.28 4.41 -28.55
C GLY A 406 5.60 2.91 -28.68
N ALA A 407 6.28 2.28 -27.72
CA ALA A 407 6.74 0.89 -27.81
C ALA A 407 6.71 0.17 -26.44
N PRO A 408 5.55 0.05 -25.80
CA PRO A 408 5.44 -0.50 -24.44
C PRO A 408 5.81 -1.99 -24.34
N SER A 409 5.76 -2.74 -25.43
CA SER A 409 6.13 -4.16 -25.47
C SER A 409 7.63 -4.45 -25.29
N LYS A 410 8.47 -3.41 -25.30
CA LYS A 410 9.93 -3.50 -25.15
C LYS A 410 10.37 -2.86 -23.83
N ALA A 411 9.88 -3.39 -22.69
CA ALA A 411 10.32 -2.93 -21.39
C ALA A 411 11.67 -3.53 -21.01
N ASP A 412 12.67 -2.66 -20.79
CA ASP A 412 14.02 -3.04 -20.36
C ASP A 412 14.06 -3.06 -18.82
N LYS A 413 14.54 -4.15 -18.22
CA LYS A 413 14.79 -4.25 -16.78
C LYS A 413 16.01 -3.40 -16.40
N LEU A 414 15.86 -2.53 -15.41
CA LEU A 414 16.90 -1.59 -14.98
C LEU A 414 17.61 -2.00 -13.69
N THR A 415 16.97 -2.82 -12.83
CA THR A 415 17.51 -3.19 -11.52
C THR A 415 17.47 -4.70 -11.31
N ASN A 416 18.36 -5.22 -10.46
CA ASN A 416 18.46 -6.62 -10.06
C ASN A 416 18.59 -6.75 -8.54
N VAL A 417 17.78 -5.97 -7.84
CA VAL A 417 17.81 -5.90 -6.36
C VAL A 417 17.37 -7.25 -5.78
N ASN A 418 18.10 -7.74 -4.78
CA ASN A 418 17.96 -9.04 -4.11
C ASN A 418 18.39 -10.28 -4.93
N GLU A 419 18.65 -10.22 -6.23
CA GLU A 419 18.97 -11.43 -7.02
C GLU A 419 20.20 -12.18 -6.47
N ALA A 420 21.25 -11.45 -6.09
CA ALA A 420 22.45 -12.08 -5.52
C ALA A 420 22.20 -12.67 -4.13
N ALA A 421 21.42 -11.97 -3.29
CA ALA A 421 21.10 -12.41 -1.93
C ALA A 421 20.18 -13.65 -1.91
N LEU A 422 19.39 -13.85 -2.98
CA LEU A 422 18.44 -14.95 -3.12
C LEU A 422 18.88 -15.99 -4.16
N ALA A 423 20.16 -16.06 -4.52
CA ALA A 423 20.65 -16.93 -5.59
C ALA A 423 20.44 -18.44 -5.30
N ASP A 424 20.44 -18.85 -4.02
CA ASP A 424 20.16 -20.21 -3.56
C ASP A 424 18.66 -20.47 -3.28
N VAL A 425 17.82 -19.44 -3.30
CA VAL A 425 16.39 -19.58 -3.06
C VAL A 425 15.67 -20.07 -4.31
N ARG A 426 14.73 -20.99 -4.12
CA ARG A 426 13.78 -21.46 -5.14
C ARG A 426 12.38 -21.04 -4.69
N PHE A 427 11.70 -20.35 -5.58
CA PHE A 427 10.30 -19.93 -5.38
C PHE A 427 9.34 -21.03 -5.86
N GLY A 428 8.16 -21.06 -5.23
CA GLY A 428 7.05 -21.89 -5.70
C GLY A 428 6.50 -21.37 -7.04
N GLU A 429 6.23 -22.30 -7.96
CA GLU A 429 5.52 -21.98 -9.21
C GLU A 429 4.06 -21.67 -8.92
N TYR A 430 3.50 -20.65 -9.57
CA TYR A 430 2.12 -20.26 -9.39
C TYR A 430 1.34 -20.23 -10.71
N GLU A 431 0.04 -20.42 -10.60
CA GLU A 431 -0.89 -20.38 -11.74
C GLU A 431 -2.19 -19.68 -11.31
N GLN A 432 -2.70 -18.80 -12.18
CA GLN A 432 -4.06 -18.27 -12.05
C GLN A 432 -5.05 -19.28 -12.66
N PHE A 433 -6.19 -19.49 -12.00
CA PHE A 433 -7.26 -20.32 -12.50
C PHE A 433 -8.62 -19.61 -12.33
N SER A 434 -9.65 -20.13 -12.96
CA SER A 434 -11.01 -19.62 -12.81
C SER A 434 -12.00 -20.77 -12.70
N PHE A 435 -13.15 -20.47 -12.11
CA PHE A 435 -14.25 -21.41 -11.91
C PHE A 435 -15.59 -20.69 -11.89
N LYS A 436 -16.70 -21.43 -11.83
CA LYS A 436 -18.03 -20.88 -11.64
C LYS A 436 -18.35 -20.78 -10.15
N GLY A 437 -18.37 -19.54 -9.62
CA GLY A 437 -18.67 -19.20 -8.25
C GLY A 437 -20.16 -19.08 -7.94
N ALA A 438 -20.47 -18.20 -6.99
CA ALA A 438 -21.85 -17.84 -6.67
C ALA A 438 -22.56 -17.24 -7.90
N ASN A 439 -23.86 -17.40 -7.99
CA ASN A 439 -24.69 -16.99 -9.13
C ASN A 439 -24.25 -17.57 -10.50
N GLY A 440 -23.23 -18.44 -10.56
CA GLY A 440 -22.63 -18.91 -11.81
C GLY A 440 -21.64 -17.91 -12.44
N ASP A 441 -21.27 -16.87 -11.72
CA ASP A 441 -20.29 -15.88 -12.17
C ASP A 441 -18.88 -16.49 -12.26
N THR A 442 -18.03 -15.89 -13.11
CA THR A 442 -16.65 -16.34 -13.22
C THR A 442 -15.83 -15.72 -12.09
N VAL A 443 -15.29 -16.56 -11.23
CA VAL A 443 -14.43 -16.21 -10.11
C VAL A 443 -13.02 -16.68 -10.40
N TYR A 444 -12.03 -15.89 -9.98
CA TYR A 444 -10.62 -16.18 -10.21
C TYR A 444 -9.91 -16.51 -8.90
N GLY A 445 -8.84 -17.26 -9.02
CA GLY A 445 -7.96 -17.57 -7.90
C GLY A 445 -6.57 -17.90 -8.38
N HIS A 446 -5.64 -18.02 -7.43
CA HIS A 446 -4.28 -18.46 -7.68
C HIS A 446 -3.95 -19.70 -6.85
N VAL A 447 -3.11 -20.54 -7.40
CA VAL A 447 -2.47 -21.65 -6.70
C VAL A 447 -0.95 -21.51 -6.81
N MET A 448 -0.24 -21.96 -5.78
CA MET A 448 1.21 -21.97 -5.77
C MET A 448 1.70 -23.30 -5.22
N LYS A 449 2.65 -23.93 -5.90
CA LYS A 449 3.31 -25.14 -5.43
C LYS A 449 4.35 -24.84 -4.36
N PRO A 450 4.66 -25.77 -3.45
CA PRO A 450 5.86 -25.64 -2.63
C PRO A 450 7.12 -25.60 -3.52
N TRP A 451 8.16 -24.91 -3.02
CA TRP A 451 9.43 -24.70 -3.75
C TRP A 451 10.11 -25.99 -4.25
N ASN A 452 9.91 -27.10 -3.54
CA ASN A 452 10.52 -28.40 -3.80
C ASN A 452 9.51 -29.46 -4.28
N ALA A 453 8.42 -29.01 -4.92
CA ALA A 453 7.35 -29.89 -5.37
C ALA A 453 7.88 -31.01 -6.28
N GLN A 454 7.43 -32.25 -6.02
CA GLN A 454 7.77 -33.43 -6.78
C GLN A 454 6.56 -34.02 -7.51
N PRO A 455 6.71 -34.58 -8.70
CA PRO A 455 5.61 -35.23 -9.41
C PRO A 455 4.95 -36.32 -8.56
N GLY A 456 3.60 -36.37 -8.57
CA GLY A 456 2.81 -37.40 -7.88
C GLY A 456 2.67 -37.22 -6.38
N GLN A 457 3.33 -36.24 -5.77
CA GLN A 457 3.17 -35.94 -4.35
C GLN A 457 2.01 -34.94 -4.09
N LYS A 458 1.38 -35.08 -2.91
CA LYS A 458 0.36 -34.13 -2.41
C LYS A 458 0.93 -33.31 -1.26
N TYR A 459 0.55 -32.03 -1.20
CA TYR A 459 1.08 -31.04 -0.26
C TYR A 459 -0.03 -30.43 0.59
N PRO A 460 0.23 -30.21 1.89
CA PRO A 460 -0.72 -29.51 2.77
C PRO A 460 -0.98 -28.10 2.23
N ILE A 461 -2.19 -27.59 2.48
CA ILE A 461 -2.66 -26.31 1.92
C ILE A 461 -2.70 -25.23 3.00
N ALA A 462 -2.08 -24.08 2.72
CA ALA A 462 -2.39 -22.80 3.34
C ALA A 462 -3.40 -22.07 2.44
N PHE A 463 -4.66 -22.03 2.87
CA PHE A 463 -5.77 -21.39 2.16
C PHE A 463 -5.90 -19.95 2.63
N LEU A 464 -5.51 -18.98 1.80
CA LEU A 464 -5.42 -17.58 2.17
C LEU A 464 -6.69 -16.82 1.74
N VAL A 465 -7.28 -16.05 2.67
CA VAL A 465 -8.45 -15.20 2.42
C VAL A 465 -8.06 -13.75 2.65
N HIS A 466 -8.17 -12.91 1.62
CA HIS A 466 -7.78 -11.51 1.70
C HIS A 466 -8.74 -10.66 2.54
N GLY A 467 -8.24 -9.54 3.04
CA GLY A 467 -9.02 -8.50 3.71
C GLY A 467 -9.64 -7.51 2.71
N GLY A 468 -10.21 -6.47 3.23
CA GLY A 468 -10.99 -5.45 2.51
C GLY A 468 -12.36 -5.31 3.15
N PRO A 469 -13.45 -5.91 2.60
CA PRO A 469 -13.49 -7.02 1.63
C PRO A 469 -13.17 -6.66 0.19
N GLN A 470 -13.34 -5.40 -0.19
CA GLN A 470 -13.02 -4.92 -1.53
C GLN A 470 -11.50 -4.79 -1.68
N GLY A 471 -10.88 -5.81 -2.25
CA GLY A 471 -9.45 -5.94 -2.45
C GLY A 471 -9.11 -7.16 -3.30
N SER A 472 -7.83 -7.48 -3.42
CA SER A 472 -7.33 -8.71 -4.07
C SER A 472 -5.91 -8.97 -3.58
N PHE A 473 -5.52 -10.24 -3.41
CA PHE A 473 -4.10 -10.57 -3.30
C PHE A 473 -3.40 -10.39 -4.64
N GLY A 474 -4.07 -10.80 -5.72
CA GLY A 474 -3.57 -10.65 -7.07
C GLY A 474 -2.17 -11.22 -7.30
N ASN A 475 -1.59 -10.88 -8.47
CA ASN A 475 -0.21 -11.22 -8.83
C ASN A 475 0.76 -10.17 -8.28
N SER A 476 0.86 -10.05 -6.95
CA SER A 476 1.64 -9.05 -6.25
C SER A 476 2.68 -9.66 -5.31
N TRP A 477 3.69 -8.86 -4.93
CA TRP A 477 4.65 -9.22 -3.90
C TRP A 477 4.30 -8.50 -2.59
N SER A 478 3.80 -9.25 -1.63
CA SER A 478 3.51 -8.72 -0.30
C SER A 478 4.70 -8.90 0.65
N TYR A 479 4.98 -7.89 1.48
CA TYR A 479 5.94 -8.01 2.59
C TYR A 479 5.27 -8.36 3.92
N ARG A 480 3.97 -8.69 3.90
CA ARG A 480 3.18 -9.17 5.03
C ARG A 480 2.64 -10.57 4.75
N TRP A 481 1.58 -10.68 3.97
CA TRP A 481 0.95 -11.94 3.56
C TRP A 481 1.57 -12.43 2.24
N ASN A 482 2.76 -13.06 2.32
CA ASN A 482 3.47 -13.51 1.11
C ASN A 482 3.29 -15.02 0.90
N PRO A 483 2.62 -15.46 -0.19
CA PRO A 483 2.43 -16.89 -0.47
C PRO A 483 3.74 -17.68 -0.59
N GLN A 484 4.85 -17.04 -0.99
CA GLN A 484 6.15 -17.70 -1.14
C GLN A 484 6.76 -18.15 0.20
N VAL A 485 6.41 -17.50 1.32
CA VAL A 485 6.87 -17.94 2.65
C VAL A 485 6.25 -19.29 3.00
N TYR A 486 4.97 -19.49 2.71
CA TYR A 486 4.31 -20.78 2.90
C TYR A 486 4.84 -21.83 1.92
N ALA A 487 5.03 -21.45 0.64
CA ALA A 487 5.62 -22.33 -0.37
C ALA A 487 7.04 -22.76 0.03
N GLY A 488 7.84 -21.83 0.57
CA GLY A 488 9.18 -22.09 1.11
C GLY A 488 9.17 -23.03 2.31
N ALA A 489 8.11 -23.00 3.11
CA ALA A 489 7.90 -23.92 4.24
C ALA A 489 7.30 -25.27 3.82
N GLY A 490 7.05 -25.51 2.52
CA GLY A 490 6.56 -26.80 1.99
C GLY A 490 5.04 -26.91 1.89
N TYR A 491 4.31 -25.80 1.97
CA TYR A 491 2.87 -25.74 1.76
C TYR A 491 2.54 -25.39 0.31
N ALA A 492 1.48 -25.97 -0.22
CA ALA A 492 0.74 -25.39 -1.32
C ALA A 492 -0.04 -24.18 -0.83
N THR A 493 -0.20 -23.14 -1.64
CA THR A 493 -1.12 -22.04 -1.30
C THR A 493 -2.26 -21.97 -2.31
N VAL A 494 -3.45 -21.63 -1.83
CA VAL A 494 -4.64 -21.34 -2.63
C VAL A 494 -5.24 -20.05 -2.12
N PHE A 495 -5.58 -19.13 -3.00
CA PHE A 495 -6.33 -17.92 -2.64
C PHE A 495 -7.27 -17.52 -3.76
N ILE A 496 -8.44 -17.02 -3.38
CA ILE A 496 -9.57 -16.77 -4.24
C ILE A 496 -9.94 -15.30 -4.17
N ASP A 497 -10.15 -14.66 -5.32
CA ASP A 497 -10.73 -13.33 -5.42
C ASP A 497 -12.27 -13.48 -5.49
N PHE A 498 -12.88 -13.65 -4.33
CA PHE A 498 -14.32 -13.88 -4.14
C PHE A 498 -15.15 -12.63 -4.51
N HIS A 499 -16.48 -12.77 -4.62
CA HIS A 499 -17.40 -11.63 -4.82
C HIS A 499 -17.12 -10.52 -3.80
N GLY A 500 -16.93 -9.29 -4.29
CA GLY A 500 -16.42 -8.14 -3.55
C GLY A 500 -15.00 -7.73 -3.95
N SER A 501 -14.21 -8.64 -4.51
CA SER A 501 -12.84 -8.34 -4.93
C SER A 501 -12.77 -7.29 -6.03
N THR A 502 -11.67 -6.52 -6.07
CA THR A 502 -11.41 -5.47 -7.06
C THR A 502 -10.84 -6.04 -8.36
N GLY A 503 -10.95 -5.27 -9.45
CA GLY A 503 -10.37 -5.65 -10.75
C GLY A 503 -11.26 -6.50 -11.65
N TYR A 504 -12.47 -6.85 -11.20
CA TYR A 504 -13.43 -7.69 -11.94
C TYR A 504 -14.68 -6.92 -12.40
N GLY A 505 -14.66 -5.62 -12.31
CA GLY A 505 -15.76 -4.69 -12.58
C GLY A 505 -16.51 -4.27 -11.32
N GLN A 506 -17.14 -3.09 -11.37
CA GLN A 506 -17.77 -2.49 -10.19
C GLN A 506 -18.93 -3.32 -9.64
N ALA A 507 -19.70 -3.96 -10.52
CA ALA A 507 -20.80 -4.84 -10.08
C ALA A 507 -20.31 -6.03 -9.24
N PHE A 508 -19.13 -6.59 -9.57
CA PHE A 508 -18.51 -7.66 -8.78
C PHE A 508 -18.04 -7.13 -7.42
N THR A 509 -17.42 -5.95 -7.39
CA THR A 509 -17.00 -5.28 -6.16
C THR A 509 -18.18 -4.93 -5.25
N ASP A 510 -19.29 -4.41 -5.80
CA ASP A 510 -20.49 -4.04 -5.05
C ASP A 510 -21.23 -5.25 -4.46
N SER A 511 -21.06 -6.42 -5.04
CA SER A 511 -21.87 -7.61 -4.75
C SER A 511 -21.75 -8.15 -3.32
N ILE A 512 -20.75 -7.70 -2.57
CA ILE A 512 -20.52 -8.11 -1.17
C ILE A 512 -21.26 -7.24 -0.14
N SER A 513 -21.61 -5.99 -0.48
CA SER A 513 -22.31 -5.11 0.44
C SER A 513 -23.66 -5.73 0.84
N GLY A 514 -23.88 -5.90 2.15
CA GLY A 514 -25.02 -6.61 2.73
C GLY A 514 -24.98 -8.15 2.57
N ASP A 515 -23.87 -8.73 2.08
CA ASP A 515 -23.73 -10.17 1.85
C ASP A 515 -22.35 -10.74 2.25
N TRP A 516 -21.81 -10.28 3.35
CA TRP A 516 -20.44 -10.59 3.79
C TRP A 516 -20.16 -12.09 3.96
N GLY A 517 -21.12 -12.87 4.42
CA GLY A 517 -20.98 -14.31 4.67
C GLY A 517 -21.65 -15.21 3.64
N GLY A 518 -22.32 -14.64 2.63
CA GLY A 518 -23.08 -15.39 1.62
C GLY A 518 -22.22 -15.78 0.41
N LYS A 519 -22.25 -14.97 -0.66
CA LYS A 519 -21.49 -15.24 -1.90
C LYS A 519 -19.99 -15.46 -1.66
N PRO A 520 -19.29 -14.69 -0.81
CA PRO A 520 -17.88 -14.94 -0.58
C PRO A 520 -17.58 -16.34 -0.04
N LEU A 521 -18.37 -16.82 0.95
CA LEU A 521 -18.19 -18.18 1.47
C LEU A 521 -18.48 -19.23 0.40
N GLU A 522 -19.50 -19.04 -0.42
CA GLU A 522 -19.81 -19.94 -1.55
C GLU A 522 -18.65 -20.00 -2.54
N ASP A 523 -18.07 -18.85 -2.90
CA ASP A 523 -16.91 -18.76 -3.80
C ASP A 523 -15.68 -19.46 -3.21
N LEU A 524 -15.41 -19.27 -1.93
CA LEU A 524 -14.29 -19.93 -1.24
C LEU A 524 -14.44 -21.46 -1.25
N LYS A 525 -15.65 -21.98 -0.97
CA LYS A 525 -15.94 -23.41 -1.03
C LYS A 525 -15.75 -23.97 -2.44
N LYS A 526 -16.43 -23.36 -3.44
CA LYS A 526 -16.33 -23.75 -4.85
C LYS A 526 -14.90 -23.59 -5.40
N GLY A 527 -14.19 -22.55 -4.97
CA GLY A 527 -12.82 -22.30 -5.36
C GLY A 527 -11.86 -23.37 -4.86
N MET A 528 -12.00 -23.81 -3.60
CA MET A 528 -11.23 -24.94 -3.06
C MET A 528 -11.54 -26.24 -3.80
N GLU A 529 -12.81 -26.51 -4.13
CA GLU A 529 -13.22 -27.69 -4.90
C GLU A 529 -12.62 -27.66 -6.31
N ALA A 530 -12.75 -26.54 -7.00
CA ALA A 530 -12.22 -26.34 -8.36
C ALA A 530 -10.69 -26.46 -8.40
N ALA A 531 -10.00 -25.86 -7.41
CA ALA A 531 -8.55 -25.98 -7.28
C ALA A 531 -8.12 -27.44 -7.07
N ALA A 532 -8.75 -28.18 -6.15
CA ALA A 532 -8.43 -29.56 -5.86
C ALA A 532 -8.73 -30.49 -7.05
N ALA A 533 -9.77 -30.23 -7.81
CA ALA A 533 -10.09 -30.98 -9.01
C ALA A 533 -9.08 -30.74 -10.15
N LYS A 534 -8.62 -29.49 -10.32
CA LYS A 534 -7.68 -29.09 -11.37
C LYS A 534 -6.22 -29.46 -11.01
N PHE A 535 -5.86 -29.39 -9.73
CA PHE A 535 -4.49 -29.51 -9.24
C PHE A 535 -4.36 -30.69 -8.27
N PRO A 536 -4.11 -31.91 -8.74
CA PRO A 536 -4.15 -33.15 -7.93
C PRO A 536 -3.06 -33.23 -6.86
N TRP A 537 -2.08 -32.32 -6.87
CA TRP A 537 -1.03 -32.17 -5.86
C TRP A 537 -1.50 -31.42 -4.60
N LEU A 538 -2.74 -30.87 -4.59
CA LEU A 538 -3.34 -30.28 -3.40
C LEU A 538 -3.93 -31.35 -2.49
N ASP A 539 -3.58 -31.29 -1.20
CA ASP A 539 -4.11 -32.21 -0.17
C ASP A 539 -5.15 -31.49 0.70
N ARG A 540 -6.41 -31.62 0.34
CA ARG A 540 -7.53 -31.00 1.09
C ARG A 540 -7.63 -31.48 2.53
N GLU A 541 -7.25 -32.76 2.79
CA GLU A 541 -7.34 -33.34 4.13
C GLU A 541 -6.30 -32.73 5.11
N ARG A 542 -5.27 -32.08 4.56
CA ARG A 542 -4.26 -31.36 5.32
C ARG A 542 -4.27 -29.87 4.97
N SER A 543 -5.38 -29.19 5.25
CA SER A 543 -5.54 -27.77 4.94
C SER A 543 -5.87 -26.93 6.17
N CYS A 544 -5.33 -25.70 6.23
CA CYS A 544 -5.70 -24.67 7.19
C CYS A 544 -6.13 -23.39 6.44
N ALA A 545 -7.14 -22.69 6.98
CA ALA A 545 -7.58 -21.40 6.46
C ALA A 545 -6.93 -20.25 7.24
N LEU A 546 -6.51 -19.21 6.54
CA LEU A 546 -5.83 -18.06 7.12
C LEU A 546 -6.39 -16.78 6.53
N GLY A 547 -6.62 -15.77 7.36
CA GLY A 547 -7.08 -14.46 6.89
C GLY A 547 -6.91 -13.35 7.89
N ALA A 548 -6.88 -12.11 7.39
CA ALA A 548 -6.79 -10.90 8.20
C ALA A 548 -7.89 -9.91 7.85
N SER A 549 -8.29 -9.08 8.82
CA SER A 549 -9.30 -8.04 8.61
C SER A 549 -10.64 -8.67 8.23
N TYR A 550 -11.22 -8.33 7.05
CA TYR A 550 -12.34 -9.09 6.52
C TYR A 550 -12.00 -10.59 6.37
N GLY A 551 -10.77 -10.93 5.94
CA GLY A 551 -10.32 -12.31 5.92
C GLY A 551 -10.34 -12.96 7.31
N GLY A 552 -10.01 -12.21 8.36
CA GLY A 552 -10.16 -12.63 9.77
C GLY A 552 -11.61 -12.78 10.20
N TYR A 553 -12.51 -11.88 9.77
CA TYR A 553 -13.95 -12.05 9.86
C TYR A 553 -14.39 -13.38 9.23
N MET A 554 -13.94 -13.63 8.01
CA MET A 554 -14.26 -14.88 7.31
C MET A 554 -13.72 -16.11 8.05
N MET A 555 -12.62 -16.01 8.78
CA MET A 555 -12.14 -17.11 9.65
C MET A 555 -13.14 -17.42 10.77
N ASN A 556 -13.67 -16.39 11.46
CA ASN A 556 -14.74 -16.56 12.45
C ASN A 556 -16.03 -17.10 11.80
N TRP A 557 -16.35 -16.68 10.60
CA TRP A 557 -17.53 -17.13 9.86
C TRP A 557 -17.40 -18.58 9.40
N ILE A 558 -16.24 -18.99 8.86
CA ILE A 558 -15.90 -20.37 8.46
C ILE A 558 -16.03 -21.31 9.66
N GLU A 559 -15.55 -20.90 10.84
CA GLU A 559 -15.60 -21.72 12.06
C GLU A 559 -17.02 -22.17 12.40
N GLY A 560 -18.01 -21.32 12.17
CA GLY A 560 -19.42 -21.63 12.40
C GLY A 560 -20.21 -22.21 11.22
N ASN A 561 -19.68 -22.07 9.97
CA ASN A 561 -20.44 -22.37 8.75
C ASN A 561 -19.73 -23.32 7.76
N TRP A 562 -18.45 -23.64 8.02
CA TRP A 562 -17.64 -24.58 7.22
C TRP A 562 -16.50 -25.20 8.06
N SER A 563 -16.78 -25.55 9.30
CA SER A 563 -15.80 -26.01 10.30
C SER A 563 -15.16 -27.37 9.99
N ASP A 564 -15.70 -28.15 9.04
CA ASP A 564 -15.13 -29.42 8.55
C ASP A 564 -14.23 -29.23 7.32
N GLY A 565 -14.13 -28.02 6.81
CA GLY A 565 -13.31 -27.69 5.64
C GLY A 565 -11.79 -27.66 5.93
N PHE A 566 -11.40 -27.51 7.20
CA PHE A 566 -10.01 -27.23 7.57
C PHE A 566 -9.61 -27.91 8.87
N LYS A 567 -8.30 -28.24 9.00
CA LYS A 567 -7.72 -28.81 10.23
C LYS A 567 -7.38 -27.73 11.26
N CYS A 568 -7.10 -26.52 10.81
CA CYS A 568 -6.85 -25.37 11.68
C CYS A 568 -7.18 -24.04 10.97
N ILE A 569 -7.31 -23.00 11.77
CA ILE A 569 -7.60 -21.65 11.32
C ILE A 569 -6.57 -20.67 11.91
N VAL A 570 -6.22 -19.62 11.16
CA VAL A 570 -5.47 -18.47 11.65
C VAL A 570 -6.30 -17.21 11.38
N ASN A 571 -6.72 -16.57 12.45
CA ASN A 571 -7.51 -15.34 12.46
C ASN A 571 -6.63 -14.17 12.92
N HIS A 572 -6.31 -13.24 12.03
CA HIS A 572 -5.61 -12.02 12.39
C HIS A 572 -6.58 -10.83 12.29
N ASP A 573 -6.71 -10.09 13.39
CA ASP A 573 -7.56 -8.89 13.52
C ASP A 573 -8.96 -9.02 12.86
N GLY A 574 -9.62 -10.16 13.08
CA GLY A 574 -10.91 -10.46 12.46
C GLY A 574 -12.09 -9.95 13.29
N VAL A 575 -13.15 -9.49 12.61
CA VAL A 575 -14.40 -9.11 13.26
C VAL A 575 -15.08 -10.35 13.86
N PHE A 576 -15.41 -10.29 15.13
CA PHE A 576 -16.13 -11.32 15.90
C PHE A 576 -17.60 -10.97 16.11
N ASP A 577 -17.86 -9.74 16.58
CA ASP A 577 -19.20 -9.21 16.81
C ASP A 577 -19.35 -7.90 15.99
N ILE A 578 -20.15 -7.98 14.93
CA ILE A 578 -20.40 -6.84 14.02
C ILE A 578 -21.05 -5.68 14.77
N ARG A 579 -21.88 -5.95 15.79
CA ARG A 579 -22.48 -4.92 16.66
C ARG A 579 -21.42 -4.14 17.41
N GLY A 580 -20.49 -4.84 18.06
CA GLY A 580 -19.36 -4.24 18.77
C GLY A 580 -18.46 -3.45 17.81
N MET A 581 -18.22 -3.99 16.60
CA MET A 581 -17.47 -3.33 15.55
C MET A 581 -18.11 -2.01 15.12
N ALA A 582 -19.41 -1.97 14.85
CA ALA A 582 -20.14 -0.79 14.39
C ALA A 582 -20.05 0.43 15.34
N TYR A 583 -19.80 0.18 16.64
CA TYR A 583 -19.69 1.24 17.66
C TYR A 583 -18.26 1.54 18.11
N SER A 584 -17.25 0.82 17.59
CA SER A 584 -15.87 0.94 18.09
C SER A 584 -14.82 1.12 17.01
N THR A 585 -15.13 0.82 15.74
CA THR A 585 -14.27 1.19 14.60
C THR A 585 -14.22 2.69 14.41
N GLU A 586 -13.17 3.19 13.73
CA GLU A 586 -13.00 4.63 13.52
C GLU A 586 -13.67 5.13 12.23
N GLU A 587 -13.65 4.38 11.13
CA GLU A 587 -14.26 4.76 9.85
C GLU A 587 -15.69 4.22 9.76
N ILE A 588 -16.63 4.99 10.25
CA ILE A 588 -18.04 4.59 10.37
C ILE A 588 -18.71 4.49 9.01
N TRP A 589 -18.30 5.30 7.99
CA TRP A 589 -18.85 5.21 6.63
C TRP A 589 -18.75 3.80 6.05
N PHE A 590 -17.67 3.05 6.38
CA PHE A 590 -17.48 1.71 5.92
C PHE A 590 -18.58 0.76 6.45
N THR A 591 -18.78 0.70 7.76
CA THR A 591 -19.81 -0.16 8.37
C THR A 591 -21.22 0.27 7.97
N GLU A 592 -21.48 1.58 7.89
CA GLU A 592 -22.79 2.08 7.49
C GLU A 592 -23.14 1.76 6.03
N TRP A 593 -22.15 1.82 5.12
CA TRP A 593 -22.36 1.38 3.75
C TRP A 593 -22.61 -0.13 3.67
N GLU A 594 -21.72 -0.92 4.27
CA GLU A 594 -21.76 -2.38 4.16
C GLU A 594 -23.03 -3.00 4.76
N TYR A 595 -23.61 -2.37 5.77
CA TYR A 595 -24.80 -2.87 6.45
C TYR A 595 -26.06 -2.01 6.23
N GLY A 596 -26.01 -0.96 5.42
CA GLY A 596 -27.16 -0.13 5.05
C GLY A 596 -27.58 0.90 6.10
N GLY A 597 -26.64 1.33 6.95
CA GLY A 597 -26.82 2.39 7.92
C GLY A 597 -26.29 2.07 9.32
N PRO A 598 -26.42 3.00 10.27
CA PRO A 598 -25.98 2.77 11.64
C PRO A 598 -26.73 1.62 12.29
N TYR A 599 -26.05 0.87 13.16
CA TYR A 599 -26.58 -0.36 13.77
C TYR A 599 -28.02 -0.22 14.29
N TYR A 600 -28.33 0.84 15.05
CA TYR A 600 -29.66 1.06 15.64
C TYR A 600 -30.79 1.31 14.61
N LYS A 601 -30.45 1.50 13.32
CA LYS A 601 -31.40 1.60 12.21
C LYS A 601 -31.41 0.39 11.28
N ALA A 602 -30.34 -0.41 11.28
CA ALA A 602 -30.11 -1.52 10.35
C ALA A 602 -29.73 -2.82 11.11
N VAL A 603 -30.37 -3.08 12.25
CA VAL A 603 -30.05 -4.21 13.14
C VAL A 603 -30.05 -5.55 12.40
N GLU A 604 -31.10 -5.83 11.62
CA GLU A 604 -31.24 -7.10 10.90
C GLU A 604 -30.08 -7.34 9.94
N SER A 605 -29.67 -6.32 9.19
CA SER A 605 -28.55 -6.40 8.25
C SER A 605 -27.22 -6.66 8.96
N HIS A 606 -26.96 -6.02 10.09
CA HIS A 606 -25.74 -6.24 10.89
C HIS A 606 -25.71 -7.65 11.50
N GLU A 607 -26.86 -8.18 11.95
CA GLU A 607 -26.91 -9.48 12.63
C GLU A 607 -26.97 -10.67 11.65
N LYS A 608 -27.31 -10.46 10.36
CA LYS A 608 -27.48 -11.49 9.35
C LYS A 608 -26.26 -12.39 9.18
N PHE A 609 -25.08 -11.81 9.15
CA PHE A 609 -23.80 -12.52 8.98
C PHE A 609 -22.87 -12.33 10.19
N ASN A 610 -23.42 -12.14 11.37
CA ASN A 610 -22.63 -11.88 12.58
C ASN A 610 -22.08 -13.20 13.15
N PRO A 611 -20.74 -13.41 13.19
CA PRO A 611 -20.12 -14.66 13.65
C PRO A 611 -20.50 -15.07 15.05
N VAL A 612 -20.75 -14.12 15.96
CA VAL A 612 -21.08 -14.38 17.37
C VAL A 612 -22.28 -15.32 17.54
N HIS A 613 -23.22 -15.34 16.57
CA HIS A 613 -24.39 -16.23 16.60
C HIS A 613 -24.06 -17.71 16.33
N HIS A 614 -22.87 -18.01 15.85
CA HIS A 614 -22.46 -19.34 15.46
C HIS A 614 -21.44 -19.99 16.41
N VAL A 615 -21.08 -19.32 17.50
CA VAL A 615 -20.06 -19.78 18.49
C VAL A 615 -20.35 -21.20 19.01
N ALA A 616 -21.62 -21.57 19.21
CA ALA A 616 -21.98 -22.91 19.67
C ALA A 616 -21.58 -24.05 18.71
N LYS A 617 -21.23 -23.73 17.45
CA LYS A 617 -20.80 -24.72 16.44
C LYS A 617 -19.26 -24.77 16.30
N TRP A 618 -18.53 -23.92 16.99
CA TRP A 618 -17.08 -23.79 16.86
C TRP A 618 -16.37 -25.02 17.41
N LYS A 619 -15.43 -25.57 16.64
CA LYS A 619 -14.71 -26.81 16.99
C LYS A 619 -13.32 -26.91 16.36
N THR A 620 -12.99 -26.05 15.38
CA THR A 620 -11.72 -26.10 14.65
C THR A 620 -10.65 -25.34 15.42
N PRO A 621 -9.47 -25.91 15.68
CA PRO A 621 -8.38 -25.21 16.35
C PRO A 621 -8.04 -23.87 15.69
N MET A 622 -7.93 -22.79 16.48
CA MET A 622 -7.73 -21.44 15.94
C MET A 622 -6.62 -20.68 16.66
N LEU A 623 -5.69 -20.13 15.88
CA LEU A 623 -4.73 -19.10 16.31
C LEU A 623 -5.35 -17.73 16.07
N VAL A 624 -5.49 -16.93 17.12
CA VAL A 624 -5.97 -15.54 17.06
C VAL A 624 -4.78 -14.60 17.21
N ILE A 625 -4.67 -13.59 16.33
CA ILE A 625 -3.58 -12.61 16.34
C ILE A 625 -4.16 -11.19 16.32
N GLN A 626 -3.55 -10.27 17.09
CA GLN A 626 -4.03 -8.90 17.21
C GLN A 626 -2.90 -7.90 17.46
N GLY A 627 -2.93 -6.75 16.78
CA GLY A 627 -2.20 -5.55 17.17
C GLY A 627 -3.04 -4.71 18.15
N ASP A 628 -2.47 -4.28 19.29
CA ASP A 628 -3.23 -3.55 20.31
C ASP A 628 -3.50 -2.08 19.94
N LEU A 629 -2.75 -1.53 18.99
CA LEU A 629 -2.99 -0.21 18.41
C LEU A 629 -3.91 -0.26 17.17
N ASP A 630 -4.57 -1.37 16.92
CA ASP A 630 -5.57 -1.51 15.87
C ASP A 630 -6.87 -0.83 16.26
N PHE A 631 -7.15 0.33 15.68
CA PHE A 631 -8.40 1.06 15.89
C PHE A 631 -9.42 0.80 14.79
N ARG A 632 -9.02 0.14 13.70
CA ARG A 632 -9.89 -0.35 12.64
C ARG A 632 -10.74 -1.53 13.13
N ILE A 633 -10.08 -2.58 13.64
CA ILE A 633 -10.73 -3.73 14.29
C ILE A 633 -10.16 -3.84 15.71
N PRO A 634 -10.84 -3.21 16.68
CA PRO A 634 -10.30 -3.09 18.04
C PRO A 634 -10.07 -4.43 18.73
N THR A 635 -9.08 -4.46 19.63
CA THR A 635 -8.62 -5.63 20.40
C THR A 635 -9.75 -6.42 21.05
N ALA A 636 -10.88 -5.76 21.42
CA ALA A 636 -12.06 -6.43 21.96
C ALA A 636 -12.62 -7.53 21.04
N GLN A 637 -12.46 -7.41 19.72
CA GLN A 637 -12.90 -8.39 18.74
C GLN A 637 -12.08 -9.69 18.87
N ALA A 638 -10.76 -9.58 18.95
CA ALA A 638 -9.87 -10.72 19.15
C ALA A 638 -10.06 -11.39 20.53
N LEU A 639 -10.23 -10.59 21.60
CA LEU A 639 -10.53 -11.10 22.93
C LEU A 639 -11.87 -11.84 22.95
N GLY A 640 -12.88 -11.34 22.23
CA GLY A 640 -14.17 -12.01 22.07
C GLY A 640 -14.03 -13.36 21.37
N THR A 641 -13.32 -13.41 20.24
CA THR A 641 -13.01 -14.66 19.51
C THR A 641 -12.30 -15.66 20.41
N PHE A 642 -11.20 -15.24 21.06
CA PHE A 642 -10.41 -16.14 21.91
C PHE A 642 -11.22 -16.65 23.12
N THR A 643 -12.00 -15.78 23.76
CA THR A 643 -12.88 -16.17 24.88
C THR A 643 -13.90 -17.21 24.43
N ALA A 644 -14.53 -17.01 23.26
CA ALA A 644 -15.50 -17.94 22.70
C ALA A 644 -14.87 -19.33 22.46
N LEU A 645 -13.69 -19.39 21.85
CA LEU A 645 -12.94 -20.64 21.61
C LEU A 645 -12.62 -21.36 22.91
N GLN A 646 -12.06 -20.66 23.90
CA GLN A 646 -11.71 -21.21 25.19
C GLN A 646 -12.95 -21.74 25.94
N ARG A 647 -14.07 -21.03 25.91
CA ARG A 647 -15.35 -21.45 26.51
C ARG A 647 -15.97 -22.66 25.84
N GLN A 648 -15.75 -22.85 24.53
CA GLN A 648 -16.15 -24.03 23.76
C GLN A 648 -15.18 -25.21 23.96
N GLY A 649 -14.04 -25.02 24.62
CA GLY A 649 -13.01 -26.05 24.79
C GLY A 649 -12.24 -26.31 23.49
N VAL A 650 -12.25 -25.37 22.54
CA VAL A 650 -11.52 -25.46 21.29
C VAL A 650 -10.05 -25.12 21.54
N ASP A 651 -9.13 -25.94 21.01
CA ASP A 651 -7.70 -25.65 21.10
C ASP A 651 -7.38 -24.31 20.40
N SER A 652 -6.83 -23.37 21.14
CA SER A 652 -6.62 -22.02 20.66
C SER A 652 -5.46 -21.32 21.34
N LYS A 653 -4.83 -20.40 20.59
CA LYS A 653 -3.79 -19.50 21.08
C LYS A 653 -4.14 -18.07 20.72
N LEU A 654 -3.69 -17.12 21.55
CA LEU A 654 -3.79 -15.69 21.30
C LEU A 654 -2.36 -15.09 21.27
N LEU A 655 -2.01 -14.43 20.15
CA LEU A 655 -0.78 -13.67 19.99
C LEU A 655 -1.14 -12.18 19.90
N VAL A 656 -0.66 -11.38 20.86
CA VAL A 656 -0.91 -9.93 20.90
C VAL A 656 0.41 -9.19 20.72
N PHE A 657 0.40 -8.19 19.83
CA PHE A 657 1.49 -7.23 19.65
C PHE A 657 1.07 -5.88 20.24
N PRO A 658 1.59 -5.49 21.41
CA PRO A 658 1.13 -4.28 22.12
C PRO A 658 1.49 -2.97 21.38
N ASP A 659 2.38 -3.03 20.41
CA ASP A 659 2.96 -1.90 19.71
C ASP A 659 2.84 -1.97 18.16
N GLU A 660 1.92 -2.80 17.67
CA GLU A 660 1.51 -2.87 16.25
C GLU A 660 0.05 -2.42 16.07
N ASN A 661 -0.23 -1.89 14.89
CA ASN A 661 -1.57 -1.51 14.46
C ASN A 661 -2.28 -2.67 13.72
N HIS A 662 -3.20 -2.35 12.80
CA HIS A 662 -3.88 -3.31 11.93
C HIS A 662 -2.89 -4.12 11.05
N TRP A 663 -1.64 -3.67 10.94
CA TRP A 663 -0.57 -4.34 10.19
C TRP A 663 0.62 -4.62 11.12
N VAL A 664 1.18 -5.82 11.05
CA VAL A 664 2.43 -6.16 11.75
C VAL A 664 3.59 -5.72 10.87
N LEU A 665 4.24 -4.60 11.23
CA LEU A 665 5.20 -3.90 10.38
C LEU A 665 6.64 -3.92 10.89
N LYS A 666 6.84 -4.06 12.21
CA LYS A 666 8.18 -4.12 12.79
C LYS A 666 8.85 -5.44 12.40
N PRO A 667 10.10 -5.42 11.94
CA PRO A 667 10.78 -6.61 11.42
C PRO A 667 10.78 -7.81 12.38
N ALA A 668 11.10 -7.60 13.65
CA ALA A 668 11.12 -8.67 14.66
C ALA A 668 9.72 -9.25 14.90
N ASN A 669 8.69 -8.39 14.94
CA ASN A 669 7.30 -8.82 15.10
C ASN A 669 6.83 -9.60 13.85
N SER A 670 7.22 -9.18 12.65
CA SER A 670 6.94 -9.91 11.41
C SER A 670 7.55 -11.32 11.44
N VAL A 671 8.79 -11.47 11.90
CA VAL A 671 9.44 -12.79 12.07
C VAL A 671 8.66 -13.64 13.07
N GLN A 672 8.33 -13.10 14.25
CA GLN A 672 7.56 -13.80 15.27
C GLN A 672 6.19 -14.23 14.77
N TRP A 673 5.49 -13.35 14.05
CA TRP A 673 4.18 -13.60 13.46
C TRP A 673 4.23 -14.82 12.52
N HIS A 674 5.17 -14.82 11.56
CA HIS A 674 5.28 -15.89 10.57
C HIS A 674 5.68 -17.23 11.21
N HIS A 675 6.64 -17.24 12.15
CA HIS A 675 7.00 -18.47 12.85
C HIS A 675 5.83 -19.04 13.66
N THR A 676 5.11 -18.16 14.40
CA THR A 676 3.93 -18.61 15.17
C THR A 676 2.85 -19.21 14.27
N VAL A 677 2.61 -18.58 13.11
CA VAL A 677 1.65 -19.09 12.10
C VAL A 677 2.12 -20.43 11.52
N LEU A 678 3.39 -20.54 11.07
CA LEU A 678 3.90 -21.77 10.50
C LEU A 678 3.91 -22.92 11.53
N ASP A 679 4.27 -22.66 12.77
CA ASP A 679 4.23 -23.67 13.84
C ASP A 679 2.80 -24.14 14.12
N TRP A 680 1.81 -23.21 14.08
CA TRP A 680 0.40 -23.55 14.18
C TRP A 680 -0.05 -24.45 13.04
N LEU A 681 0.25 -24.11 11.80
CA LEU A 681 -0.07 -24.93 10.64
C LEU A 681 0.58 -26.32 10.75
N ASN A 682 1.88 -26.39 11.08
CA ASN A 682 2.62 -27.63 11.22
C ASN A 682 2.00 -28.58 12.25
N THR A 683 1.47 -28.02 13.35
CA THR A 683 0.82 -28.80 14.44
C THR A 683 -0.34 -29.64 13.91
N TYR A 684 -1.12 -29.12 12.96
CA TYR A 684 -2.36 -29.75 12.49
C TYR A 684 -2.28 -30.40 11.10
N THR A 685 -1.24 -30.10 10.31
CA THR A 685 -1.14 -30.61 8.94
C THR A 685 -0.02 -31.61 8.72
N ARG A 686 0.94 -31.71 9.63
CA ARG A 686 2.11 -32.63 9.51
C ARG A 686 2.06 -33.86 10.42
N LYS A 687 0.96 -34.06 11.15
CA LYS A 687 0.73 -35.26 11.98
C LYS A 687 0.20 -36.40 11.15
#